data_c1966a5a742167645253f17daa14aa5f
#
_entry.id   c1966a5a742167645253f17daa14aa5f
#
_cell.length_a   1.000
_cell.length_b   1.000
_cell.length_c   1.000
_cell.angle_alpha   90.00
_cell.angle_beta   90.00
_cell.angle_gamma   90.00
#
_symmetry.space_group_name_H-M   'P 1'
#
loop_
_entity.id
_entity.type
_entity.pdbx_description
1 polymer ?
#
loop_
_entity_poly.entity_id
_entity_poly.type
_entity_poly.pdbx_seq_one_letter_code
_entity_poly.pdbx_strand_id
1 'polypeptide(L)'
;MKKPLFNKFKSKSEDFVKKVRGYDFSSFTDEQLQAELKGDLYACSAACCEVIKRLTGLSLFDSQLKTAFGLYSGNICELATGEGKTLAAVLAAVLFNRDNRRVSILVFNDYLAARDGRDNKKIFDFCGITCGYITAESAFKERQAAYASDVVYVSAKEAGFDYLRNFLAVKPEEYLTMPFDVAIVDEADSILIDEAGIPLVLAGAADDVLDYAATAFEAVSSLTEEDVGVNLPENQVWLNDSGLSKIEGKFEIDNLYLDENFRILTAVNMALEAAYLLRKDKEYIVKDGAIKVIDESTGRIAVGRRFPDALQRAVEVKEGLRFEKNSKIYNTITIQSFMELYKTLCGMTGTAKTSAREFYSMYGRDTVVVEPHTPCIRIDREDRVFDSLAQKRNAVLECIKEAYAQKRPVLLGTSSVAESEWYSENLDIPHEVLNARNDEREAEIIADAGLPARVTISTNMAGRGVDIKLGGHDERARSEVVERGGLLVLSSGINRSRRIDNQLRGRAGRQGDPGESIFFVSLEDENIAPFIEIDKKSKLSQQIREAQKILEGNQAEARYMLHKYSLIIEDQRKIVNNLHDDLLFGEQPADFLKKDRKELFKELTDKYPEKNVLKAENQLLLYFSVQCFADYLETMEDVRNGIHLVIVGGKNPLDEYNRLAISNFEEMKSDVKQRVAENITKYEITDNGIDMLAAGLSGASSTWSYMVDENTSQFSRLPELLKMFSGKIKKSVFSLSDYLDDKLNKR
;
A
#
# COMPACT_ATOMS: atom_id res chain seq x y z
N MET A 1 -22.98 0.80 8.60
CA MET A 1 -22.74 1.79 9.68
C MET A 1 -23.79 1.65 10.76
N LYS A 2 -23.39 1.41 12.00
CA LYS A 2 -24.35 1.43 13.12
C LYS A 2 -24.86 2.86 13.30
N LYS A 3 -26.13 3.13 12.98
CA LYS A 3 -26.78 4.44 13.18
C LYS A 3 -26.49 5.12 14.54
N PRO A 4 -26.34 4.38 15.66
CA PRO A 4 -26.02 4.98 16.96
C PRO A 4 -24.64 5.63 17.06
N LEU A 5 -23.61 5.08 16.41
CA LEU A 5 -22.22 5.59 16.48
C LEU A 5 -22.06 6.90 15.71
N PHE A 6 -22.65 6.98 14.52
CA PHE A 6 -22.65 8.19 13.70
C PHE A 6 -23.32 9.36 14.41
N ASN A 7 -24.50 9.13 15.01
CA ASN A 7 -25.21 10.16 15.77
C ASN A 7 -24.43 10.61 17.00
N LYS A 8 -23.71 9.70 17.67
CA LYS A 8 -22.88 10.02 18.85
C LYS A 8 -21.66 10.86 18.46
N PHE A 9 -20.98 10.54 17.34
CA PHE A 9 -19.89 11.35 16.83
C PHE A 9 -20.36 12.74 16.40
N LYS A 10 -21.46 12.83 15.62
CA LYS A 10 -22.02 14.10 15.16
C LYS A 10 -22.30 15.04 16.34
N SER A 11 -23.01 14.57 17.36
CA SER A 11 -23.31 15.39 18.55
C SER A 11 -22.05 15.84 19.31
N LYS A 12 -21.06 14.95 19.47
CA LYS A 12 -19.80 15.31 20.18
C LYS A 12 -18.95 16.27 19.38
N SER A 13 -18.86 16.12 18.06
CA SER A 13 -18.08 17.01 17.21
C SER A 13 -18.73 18.39 17.08
N GLU A 14 -20.06 18.47 17.09
CA GLU A 14 -20.79 19.76 17.15
C GLU A 14 -20.56 20.47 18.46
N ASP A 15 -20.62 19.77 19.60
CA ASP A 15 -20.29 20.33 20.92
C ASP A 15 -18.82 20.81 20.99
N PHE A 16 -17.90 20.01 20.44
CA PHE A 16 -16.48 20.41 20.34
C PHE A 16 -16.33 21.72 19.56
N VAL A 17 -16.89 21.81 18.36
CA VAL A 17 -16.83 23.04 17.54
C VAL A 17 -17.41 24.23 18.29
N LYS A 18 -18.61 24.06 18.91
CA LYS A 18 -19.24 25.13 19.66
C LYS A 18 -18.36 25.64 20.80
N LYS A 19 -17.71 24.75 21.53
CA LYS A 19 -16.79 25.13 22.62
C LYS A 19 -15.56 25.83 22.09
N VAL A 20 -14.92 25.31 21.03
CA VAL A 20 -13.73 25.94 20.42
C VAL A 20 -14.07 27.34 19.91
N ARG A 21 -15.21 27.53 19.23
CA ARG A 21 -15.67 28.84 18.74
C ARG A 21 -16.10 29.79 19.86
N GLY A 22 -16.27 29.31 21.09
CA GLY A 22 -16.55 30.14 22.26
C GLY A 22 -15.33 30.92 22.76
N TYR A 23 -14.13 30.61 22.34
CA TYR A 23 -12.92 31.35 22.66
C TYR A 23 -12.63 32.41 21.59
N ASP A 24 -12.21 33.58 22.02
CA ASP A 24 -11.68 34.65 21.15
C ASP A 24 -10.27 35.03 21.63
N PHE A 25 -9.29 34.61 20.88
CA PHE A 25 -7.88 34.87 21.13
C PHE A 25 -7.28 35.89 20.16
N SER A 26 -8.10 36.61 19.40
CA SER A 26 -7.66 37.57 18.39
C SER A 26 -6.78 38.70 18.94
N SER A 27 -6.99 39.10 20.19
CA SER A 27 -6.24 40.15 20.89
C SER A 27 -5.06 39.64 21.71
N PHE A 28 -4.83 38.32 21.81
CA PHE A 28 -3.77 37.73 22.60
C PHE A 28 -2.39 37.99 21.99
N THR A 29 -1.38 38.16 22.84
CA THR A 29 0.02 38.16 22.39
C THR A 29 0.47 36.75 22.05
N ASP A 30 1.60 36.61 21.38
CA ASP A 30 2.13 35.30 21.01
C ASP A 30 2.47 34.46 22.25
N GLU A 31 2.99 35.08 23.33
CA GLU A 31 3.25 34.39 24.62
C GLU A 31 1.95 33.90 25.27
N GLN A 32 0.88 34.70 25.20
CA GLN A 32 -0.42 34.30 25.72
C GLN A 32 -0.99 33.11 24.92
N LEU A 33 -0.88 33.13 23.57
CA LEU A 33 -1.28 32.03 22.75
C LEU A 33 -0.49 30.75 23.03
N GLN A 34 0.83 30.86 23.22
CA GLN A 34 1.68 29.73 23.61
C GLN A 34 1.29 29.13 24.97
N ALA A 35 0.81 29.93 25.89
CA ALA A 35 0.28 29.45 27.18
C ALA A 35 -1.03 28.66 26.98
N GLU A 36 -1.94 29.16 26.15
CA GLU A 36 -3.22 28.50 25.86
C GLU A 36 -3.08 27.19 25.05
N LEU A 37 -2.02 27.04 24.24
CA LEU A 37 -1.69 25.78 23.57
C LEU A 37 -1.44 24.63 24.57
N LYS A 38 -1.07 24.92 25.81
CA LYS A 38 -0.92 23.96 26.91
C LYS A 38 -2.19 23.80 27.75
N GLY A 39 -3.24 24.54 27.43
CA GLY A 39 -4.52 24.52 28.10
C GLY A 39 -5.33 23.25 27.89
N ASP A 40 -6.63 23.32 28.18
CA ASP A 40 -7.50 22.20 27.91
C ASP A 40 -7.69 21.94 26.40
N LEU A 41 -8.42 20.87 26.04
CA LEU A 41 -8.65 20.48 24.66
C LEU A 41 -9.22 21.63 23.79
N TYR A 42 -10.12 22.41 24.35
CA TYR A 42 -10.85 23.46 23.62
C TYR A 42 -10.02 24.73 23.49
N ALA A 43 -9.35 25.17 24.58
CA ALA A 43 -8.46 26.29 24.56
C ALA A 43 -7.27 26.06 23.62
N CYS A 44 -6.63 24.89 23.71
CA CYS A 44 -5.56 24.50 22.80
C CYS A 44 -6.01 24.53 21.33
N SER A 45 -7.19 23.98 21.03
CA SER A 45 -7.75 24.00 19.66
C SER A 45 -8.00 25.43 19.17
N ALA A 46 -8.58 26.29 20.00
CA ALA A 46 -8.87 27.68 19.64
C ALA A 46 -7.57 28.49 19.45
N ALA A 47 -6.58 28.31 20.32
CA ALA A 47 -5.27 28.95 20.19
C ALA A 47 -4.56 28.49 18.90
N CYS A 48 -4.56 27.19 18.58
CA CYS A 48 -4.01 26.68 17.33
C CYS A 48 -4.74 27.26 16.10
N CYS A 49 -6.06 27.41 16.13
CA CYS A 49 -6.81 28.09 15.06
C CYS A 49 -6.35 29.53 14.84
N GLU A 50 -6.13 30.29 15.91
CA GLU A 50 -5.65 31.68 15.81
C GLU A 50 -4.19 31.71 15.30
N VAL A 51 -3.33 30.78 15.73
CA VAL A 51 -1.96 30.65 15.21
C VAL A 51 -1.96 30.38 13.71
N ILE A 52 -2.75 29.41 13.25
CA ILE A 52 -2.89 29.10 11.82
C ILE A 52 -3.34 30.34 11.06
N LYS A 53 -4.36 31.05 11.55
CA LYS A 53 -4.87 32.27 10.93
C LYS A 53 -3.80 33.35 10.83
N ARG A 54 -3.02 33.60 11.88
CA ARG A 54 -1.93 34.60 11.87
C ARG A 54 -0.82 34.26 10.88
N LEU A 55 -0.42 32.99 10.83
CA LEU A 55 0.73 32.56 10.03
C LEU A 55 0.39 32.30 8.55
N THR A 56 -0.87 31.95 8.25
CA THR A 56 -1.28 31.55 6.89
C THR A 56 -2.36 32.44 6.27
N GLY A 57 -3.02 33.29 7.08
CA GLY A 57 -4.21 34.05 6.65
C GLY A 57 -5.48 33.20 6.51
N LEU A 58 -5.41 31.90 6.77
CA LEU A 58 -6.53 30.97 6.62
C LEU A 58 -7.23 30.71 7.94
N SER A 59 -8.55 30.84 7.96
CA SER A 59 -9.37 30.45 9.12
C SER A 59 -9.90 29.04 8.94
N LEU A 60 -9.74 28.16 9.93
CA LEU A 60 -10.27 26.81 9.85
C LEU A 60 -11.80 26.81 9.80
N PHE A 61 -12.33 25.97 8.91
CA PHE A 61 -13.76 25.71 8.82
C PHE A 61 -14.23 24.73 9.92
N ASP A 62 -15.53 24.72 10.20
CA ASP A 62 -16.11 23.78 11.18
C ASP A 62 -15.94 22.33 10.73
N SER A 63 -15.94 22.05 9.42
CA SER A 63 -15.61 20.73 8.85
C SER A 63 -14.20 20.28 9.22
N GLN A 64 -13.22 21.18 9.19
CA GLN A 64 -11.83 20.87 9.55
C GLN A 64 -11.69 20.64 11.06
N LEU A 65 -12.38 21.43 11.90
CA LEU A 65 -12.43 21.22 13.36
C LEU A 65 -13.05 19.85 13.71
N LYS A 66 -14.17 19.48 13.08
CA LYS A 66 -14.81 18.17 13.25
C LYS A 66 -13.88 17.03 12.80
N THR A 67 -13.14 17.23 11.71
CA THR A 67 -12.16 16.26 11.22
C THR A 67 -11.00 16.10 12.21
N ALA A 68 -10.42 17.19 12.70
CA ALA A 68 -9.35 17.14 13.71
C ALA A 68 -9.80 16.42 14.99
N PHE A 69 -11.02 16.68 15.47
CA PHE A 69 -11.62 15.97 16.59
C PHE A 69 -11.83 14.47 16.29
N GLY A 70 -12.23 14.13 15.07
CA GLY A 70 -12.37 12.76 14.62
C GLY A 70 -11.05 12.00 14.60
N LEU A 71 -9.99 12.61 14.07
CA LEU A 71 -8.61 12.09 14.09
C LEU A 71 -8.11 11.90 15.53
N TYR A 72 -8.24 12.92 16.36
CA TYR A 72 -7.86 12.85 17.78
C TYR A 72 -8.62 11.75 18.56
N SER A 73 -9.85 11.43 18.12
CA SER A 73 -10.65 10.33 18.66
C SER A 73 -10.29 8.95 18.07
N GLY A 74 -9.28 8.84 17.21
CA GLY A 74 -8.82 7.58 16.62
C GLY A 74 -9.68 7.03 15.49
N ASN A 75 -10.41 7.88 14.77
CA ASN A 75 -11.27 7.47 13.65
C ASN A 75 -10.62 7.69 12.29
N ILE A 76 -11.17 7.02 11.27
CA ILE A 76 -10.94 7.36 9.86
C ILE A 76 -12.03 8.37 9.44
N CYS A 77 -11.60 9.57 9.04
CA CYS A 77 -12.49 10.67 8.70
C CYS A 77 -12.67 10.77 7.18
N GLU A 78 -13.93 10.76 6.72
CA GLU A 78 -14.24 11.17 5.35
C GLU A 78 -14.50 12.65 5.31
N LEU A 79 -13.59 13.40 4.66
CA LEU A 79 -13.73 14.81 4.36
C LEU A 79 -13.50 15.00 2.86
N ALA A 80 -14.41 15.67 2.18
CA ALA A 80 -14.35 15.84 0.72
C ALA A 80 -12.99 16.40 0.26
N THR A 81 -12.60 16.04 -0.95
CA THR A 81 -11.37 16.56 -1.57
C THR A 81 -11.46 18.09 -1.73
N GLY A 82 -10.35 18.80 -1.48
CA GLY A 82 -10.31 20.26 -1.53
C GLY A 82 -10.74 20.98 -0.25
N GLU A 83 -11.28 20.30 0.76
CA GLU A 83 -11.74 20.90 2.04
C GLU A 83 -10.60 21.22 3.04
N GLY A 84 -9.33 21.11 2.62
CA GLY A 84 -8.18 21.45 3.47
C GLY A 84 -7.88 20.44 4.58
N LYS A 85 -7.86 19.15 4.26
CA LYS A 85 -7.49 18.04 5.16
C LYS A 85 -6.17 18.27 5.91
N THR A 86 -5.17 18.85 5.24
CA THR A 86 -3.83 19.12 5.81
C THR A 86 -3.90 19.93 7.11
N LEU A 87 -4.69 21.01 7.14
CA LEU A 87 -4.81 21.85 8.35
C LEU A 87 -5.56 21.13 9.49
N ALA A 88 -6.49 20.23 9.16
CA ALA A 88 -7.13 19.40 10.18
C ALA A 88 -6.14 18.40 10.81
N ALA A 89 -5.22 17.84 10.00
CA ALA A 89 -4.15 16.99 10.51
C ALA A 89 -3.16 17.75 11.39
N VAL A 90 -2.80 18.99 11.02
CA VAL A 90 -1.94 19.86 11.85
C VAL A 90 -2.57 20.10 13.21
N LEU A 91 -3.86 20.49 13.26
CA LEU A 91 -4.57 20.68 14.53
C LEU A 91 -4.60 19.38 15.34
N ALA A 92 -4.92 18.24 14.72
CA ALA A 92 -4.92 16.96 15.42
C ALA A 92 -3.53 16.59 15.98
N ALA A 93 -2.45 16.86 15.24
CA ALA A 93 -1.08 16.62 15.68
C ALA A 93 -0.72 17.50 16.90
N VAL A 94 -1.12 18.77 16.91
CA VAL A 94 -0.96 19.66 18.07
C VAL A 94 -1.70 19.12 19.29
N LEU A 95 -2.93 18.60 19.11
CA LEU A 95 -3.70 18.01 20.21
C LEU A 95 -3.07 16.73 20.77
N PHE A 96 -2.52 15.87 19.93
CA PHE A 96 -1.78 14.69 20.39
C PHE A 96 -0.49 15.07 21.12
N ASN A 97 0.24 16.07 20.60
CA ASN A 97 1.48 16.52 21.23
C ASN A 97 1.23 17.18 22.60
N ARG A 98 0.13 17.91 22.76
CA ARG A 98 -0.32 18.40 24.08
C ARG A 98 -0.40 17.25 25.11
N ASP A 99 -0.81 16.06 24.67
CA ASP A 99 -0.89 14.86 25.52
C ASP A 99 0.46 14.11 25.61
N ASN A 100 1.58 14.76 25.26
CA ASN A 100 2.94 14.20 25.20
C ASN A 100 3.05 12.95 24.30
N ARG A 101 2.35 12.94 23.18
CA ARG A 101 2.37 11.86 22.20
C ARG A 101 3.02 12.34 20.92
N ARG A 102 4.07 11.66 20.49
CA ARG A 102 4.71 11.93 19.19
C ARG A 102 3.86 11.44 18.03
N VAL A 103 3.90 12.17 16.93
CA VAL A 103 3.01 11.94 15.79
C VAL A 103 3.80 11.67 14.52
N SER A 104 3.54 10.55 13.87
CA SER A 104 3.93 10.28 12.47
C SER A 104 2.75 10.64 11.56
N ILE A 105 2.93 11.65 10.71
CA ILE A 105 1.96 11.96 9.64
C ILE A 105 2.42 11.20 8.41
N LEU A 106 1.69 10.11 8.12
CA LEU A 106 1.97 9.20 7.03
C LEU A 106 1.26 9.66 5.77
N VAL A 107 2.04 10.02 4.77
CA VAL A 107 1.56 10.52 3.47
C VAL A 107 1.82 9.50 2.36
N PHE A 108 1.21 9.74 1.20
CA PHE A 108 1.27 8.80 0.08
C PHE A 108 2.64 8.74 -0.61
N ASN A 109 3.36 9.85 -0.69
CA ASN A 109 4.67 9.92 -1.36
C ASN A 109 5.61 10.97 -0.73
N ASP A 110 6.87 10.93 -1.12
CA ASP A 110 7.95 11.77 -0.59
C ASP A 110 7.77 13.25 -0.93
N TYR A 111 7.19 13.56 -2.11
CA TYR A 111 6.87 14.94 -2.48
C TYR A 111 5.93 15.58 -1.45
N LEU A 112 4.86 14.88 -1.07
CA LEU A 112 3.92 15.34 -0.06
C LEU A 112 4.58 15.45 1.31
N ALA A 113 5.43 14.49 1.69
CA ALA A 113 6.16 14.53 2.96
C ALA A 113 7.04 15.79 3.07
N ALA A 114 7.81 16.08 2.04
CA ALA A 114 8.70 17.24 2.00
C ALA A 114 7.91 18.56 1.92
N ARG A 115 6.87 18.65 1.08
CA ARG A 115 6.04 19.85 0.93
C ARG A 115 5.33 20.19 2.24
N ASP A 116 4.57 19.24 2.77
CA ASP A 116 3.73 19.49 3.94
C ASP A 116 4.55 19.66 5.22
N GLY A 117 5.68 18.95 5.33
CA GLY A 117 6.63 19.11 6.41
C GLY A 117 7.25 20.51 6.43
N ARG A 118 7.64 21.06 5.26
CA ARG A 118 8.18 22.44 5.16
C ARG A 118 7.11 23.51 5.40
N ASP A 119 5.95 23.37 4.77
CA ASP A 119 4.90 24.37 4.81
C ASP A 119 4.30 24.52 6.20
N ASN A 120 4.10 23.42 6.91
CA ASN A 120 3.50 23.41 8.23
C ASN A 120 4.52 23.61 9.37
N LYS A 121 5.83 23.53 9.09
CA LYS A 121 6.87 23.71 10.10
C LYS A 121 6.71 24.99 10.91
N LYS A 122 6.40 26.12 10.26
CA LYS A 122 6.20 27.42 10.94
C LYS A 122 5.06 27.40 11.96
N ILE A 123 4.02 26.58 11.74
CA ILE A 123 2.90 26.45 12.69
C ILE A 123 3.36 25.62 13.89
N PHE A 124 4.04 24.51 13.67
CA PHE A 124 4.57 23.66 14.73
C PHE A 124 5.63 24.41 15.56
N ASP A 125 6.57 25.10 14.91
CA ASP A 125 7.60 25.91 15.60
C ASP A 125 6.96 26.96 16.52
N PHE A 126 5.88 27.65 16.08
CA PHE A 126 5.15 28.58 16.92
C PHE A 126 4.51 27.88 18.13
N CYS A 127 3.98 26.69 17.94
CA CYS A 127 3.41 25.88 19.01
C CYS A 127 4.45 25.27 19.95
N GLY A 128 5.75 25.47 19.69
CA GLY A 128 6.84 24.87 20.47
C GLY A 128 7.01 23.36 20.19
N ILE A 129 6.55 22.89 19.04
CA ILE A 129 6.57 21.49 18.59
C ILE A 129 7.64 21.34 17.52
N THR A 130 8.56 20.40 17.71
CA THR A 130 9.58 20.09 16.71
C THR A 130 8.96 19.31 15.55
N CYS A 131 9.32 19.68 14.30
CA CYS A 131 8.80 19.04 13.10
C CYS A 131 9.91 18.70 12.12
N GLY A 132 9.96 17.43 11.70
CA GLY A 132 10.87 16.92 10.67
C GLY A 132 10.11 16.29 9.50
N TYR A 133 10.83 15.99 8.41
CA TYR A 133 10.31 15.19 7.31
C TYR A 133 11.39 14.26 6.77
N ILE A 134 10.97 13.15 6.18
CA ILE A 134 11.82 12.11 5.60
C ILE A 134 11.38 11.83 4.16
N THR A 135 12.37 11.69 3.29
CA THR A 135 12.21 11.23 1.90
C THR A 135 13.17 10.06 1.64
N ALA A 136 13.03 9.38 0.51
CA ALA A 136 13.96 8.30 0.11
C ALA A 136 15.42 8.76 0.06
N GLU A 137 15.65 10.04 -0.29
CA GLU A 137 17.00 10.63 -0.40
C GLU A 137 17.58 11.06 0.94
N SER A 138 16.81 11.09 2.02
CA SER A 138 17.28 11.53 3.34
C SER A 138 18.38 10.62 3.87
N ALA A 139 19.51 11.24 4.26
CA ALA A 139 20.62 10.53 4.87
C ALA A 139 20.26 9.97 6.26
N PHE A 140 20.97 8.95 6.73
CA PHE A 140 20.67 8.28 8.02
C PHE A 140 20.57 9.27 9.19
N LYS A 141 21.50 10.22 9.32
CA LYS A 141 21.48 11.23 10.39
C LYS A 141 20.27 12.17 10.30
N GLU A 142 19.81 12.49 9.09
CA GLU A 142 18.61 13.31 8.87
C GLU A 142 17.37 12.53 9.28
N ARG A 143 17.29 11.23 8.95
CA ARG A 143 16.22 10.33 9.40
C ARG A 143 16.18 10.25 10.94
N GLN A 144 17.34 10.06 11.56
CA GLN A 144 17.47 10.01 13.02
C GLN A 144 16.96 11.30 13.69
N ALA A 145 17.35 12.47 13.16
CA ALA A 145 16.91 13.77 13.65
C ALA A 145 15.38 13.97 13.43
N ALA A 146 14.85 13.55 12.29
CA ALA A 146 13.44 13.68 11.99
C ALA A 146 12.58 12.77 12.88
N TYR A 147 12.97 11.51 13.11
CA TYR A 147 12.26 10.61 14.03
C TYR A 147 12.37 11.04 15.50
N ALA A 148 13.41 11.81 15.87
CA ALA A 148 13.50 12.39 17.21
C ALA A 148 12.56 13.58 17.43
N SER A 149 11.97 14.15 16.37
CA SER A 149 11.02 15.27 16.44
C SER A 149 9.67 14.84 17.03
N ASP A 150 8.91 15.80 17.52
CA ASP A 150 7.55 15.57 18.05
C ASP A 150 6.57 15.19 16.95
N VAL A 151 6.75 15.75 15.75
CA VAL A 151 5.98 15.45 14.54
C VAL A 151 6.94 15.13 13.40
N VAL A 152 6.70 14.03 12.71
CA VAL A 152 7.46 13.64 11.52
C VAL A 152 6.52 13.39 10.34
N TYR A 153 6.82 14.02 9.20
CA TYR A 153 6.17 13.72 7.92
C TYR A 153 7.02 12.71 7.14
N VAL A 154 6.43 11.62 6.75
CA VAL A 154 7.13 10.55 6.02
C VAL A 154 6.14 9.79 5.14
N SER A 155 6.57 9.27 3.99
CA SER A 155 5.71 8.35 3.25
C SER A 155 5.56 7.04 4.02
N ALA A 156 4.36 6.44 3.96
CA ALA A 156 4.10 5.17 4.67
C ALA A 156 5.10 4.07 4.27
N LYS A 157 5.55 4.09 3.02
CA LYS A 157 6.56 3.16 2.47
C LYS A 157 7.92 3.37 3.12
N GLU A 158 8.42 4.61 3.13
CA GLU A 158 9.74 4.91 3.72
C GLU A 158 9.77 4.62 5.21
N ALA A 159 8.68 4.93 5.95
CA ALA A 159 8.59 4.57 7.35
C ALA A 159 8.64 3.03 7.55
N GLY A 160 7.93 2.28 6.72
CA GLY A 160 7.99 0.82 6.75
C GLY A 160 9.38 0.27 6.36
N PHE A 161 10.03 0.86 5.38
CA PHE A 161 11.41 0.47 5.02
C PHE A 161 12.42 0.81 6.10
N ASP A 162 12.29 1.95 6.78
CA ASP A 162 13.15 2.29 7.91
C ASP A 162 12.97 1.30 9.07
N TYR A 163 11.73 0.87 9.32
CA TYR A 163 11.47 -0.20 10.28
C TYR A 163 12.14 -1.51 9.90
N LEU A 164 12.08 -1.91 8.61
CA LEU A 164 12.74 -3.12 8.14
C LEU A 164 14.28 -3.01 8.19
N ARG A 165 14.84 -1.83 7.90
CA ARG A 165 16.30 -1.58 7.97
C ARG A 165 16.84 -1.71 9.39
N ASN A 166 16.07 -1.35 10.41
CA ASN A 166 16.46 -1.52 11.81
C ASN A 166 16.82 -2.96 12.15
N PHE A 167 16.18 -3.94 11.50
CA PHE A 167 16.47 -5.36 11.69
C PHE A 167 17.88 -5.77 11.23
N LEU A 168 18.53 -4.98 10.37
CA LEU A 168 19.91 -5.20 9.92
C LEU A 168 20.96 -4.47 10.78
N ALA A 169 20.54 -3.68 11.77
CA ALA A 169 21.45 -2.96 12.63
C ALA A 169 22.26 -3.92 13.50
N VAL A 170 23.56 -3.78 13.48
CA VAL A 170 24.50 -4.58 14.32
C VAL A 170 25.10 -3.75 15.45
N LYS A 171 24.82 -2.45 15.47
CA LYS A 171 25.25 -1.50 16.50
C LYS A 171 24.10 -0.53 16.84
N PRO A 172 23.99 -0.07 18.08
CA PRO A 172 22.98 0.89 18.49
C PRO A 172 22.94 2.19 17.66
N GLU A 173 24.10 2.63 17.16
CA GLU A 173 24.23 3.86 16.34
C GLU A 173 23.60 3.70 14.94
N GLU A 174 23.36 2.49 14.49
CA GLU A 174 22.74 2.15 13.19
C GLU A 174 21.23 2.00 13.28
N TYR A 175 20.64 2.12 14.50
CA TYR A 175 19.23 1.91 14.76
C TYR A 175 18.45 3.25 14.78
N LEU A 176 17.32 3.28 14.09
CA LEU A 176 16.41 4.44 14.07
C LEU A 176 15.31 4.27 15.13
N THR A 177 15.31 5.12 16.15
CA THR A 177 14.26 5.11 17.19
C THR A 177 12.99 5.77 16.67
N MET A 178 12.09 4.97 16.11
CA MET A 178 10.85 5.44 15.50
C MET A 178 9.76 5.68 16.55
N PRO A 179 8.93 6.76 16.43
CA PRO A 179 7.82 7.01 17.35
C PRO A 179 6.57 6.25 16.91
N PHE A 180 6.17 5.23 17.66
CA PHE A 180 4.95 4.47 17.42
C PHE A 180 3.75 4.89 18.32
N ASP A 181 3.70 6.15 18.75
CA ASP A 181 2.58 6.61 19.59
C ASP A 181 1.32 6.88 18.76
N VAL A 182 1.44 7.68 17.68
CA VAL A 182 0.31 8.07 16.82
C VAL A 182 0.70 8.04 15.36
N ALA A 183 -0.12 7.39 14.53
CA ALA A 183 -0.11 7.56 13.09
C ALA A 183 -1.36 8.34 12.64
N ILE A 184 -1.15 9.47 11.97
CA ILE A 184 -2.19 10.17 11.20
C ILE A 184 -1.94 9.86 9.73
N VAL A 185 -2.85 9.11 9.10
CA VAL A 185 -2.70 8.68 7.69
C VAL A 185 -3.47 9.64 6.80
N ASP A 186 -2.76 10.39 5.95
CA ASP A 186 -3.39 11.16 4.88
C ASP A 186 -3.63 10.29 3.65
N GLU A 187 -4.72 10.53 2.94
CA GLU A 187 -5.21 9.65 1.87
C GLU A 187 -5.31 8.18 2.34
N ALA A 188 -5.97 7.99 3.50
CA ALA A 188 -6.04 6.71 4.21
C ALA A 188 -6.58 5.55 3.37
N ASP A 189 -7.45 5.80 2.41
CA ASP A 189 -7.96 4.78 1.50
C ASP A 189 -6.88 4.26 0.54
N SER A 190 -5.93 5.06 0.13
CA SER A 190 -4.80 4.58 -0.69
C SER A 190 -3.83 3.73 0.10
N ILE A 191 -3.41 4.24 1.25
CA ILE A 191 -2.37 3.59 2.05
C ILE A 191 -2.95 2.35 2.73
N LEU A 192 -4.14 2.45 3.34
CA LEU A 192 -4.70 1.38 4.16
C LEU A 192 -5.59 0.38 3.39
N ILE A 193 -5.97 0.69 2.15
CA ILE A 193 -6.80 -0.20 1.32
C ILE A 193 -6.07 -0.60 0.04
N ASP A 194 -5.63 0.36 -0.80
CA ASP A 194 -5.01 0.01 -2.09
C ASP A 194 -3.65 -0.64 -1.92
N GLU A 195 -2.80 -0.10 -1.05
CA GLU A 195 -1.46 -0.62 -0.79
C GLU A 195 -1.42 -1.68 0.33
N ALA A 196 -2.55 -1.93 0.98
CA ALA A 196 -2.64 -2.87 2.11
C ALA A 196 -2.19 -4.29 1.77
N GLY A 197 -2.53 -4.77 0.57
CA GLY A 197 -2.13 -6.10 0.10
C GLY A 197 -0.73 -6.18 -0.50
N ILE A 198 0.10 -5.13 -0.36
CA ILE A 198 1.41 -5.05 -0.99
C ILE A 198 2.49 -5.06 0.09
N PRO A 199 3.26 -6.18 0.25
CA PRO A 199 4.34 -6.22 1.23
C PRO A 199 5.47 -5.26 0.86
N LEU A 200 6.03 -4.64 1.88
CA LEU A 200 7.31 -3.93 1.81
C LEU A 200 8.42 -4.97 1.99
N VAL A 201 9.39 -4.96 1.11
CA VAL A 201 10.49 -5.93 1.08
C VAL A 201 11.82 -5.20 1.18
N LEU A 202 12.68 -5.69 2.07
CA LEU A 202 14.09 -5.32 2.15
C LEU A 202 14.92 -6.49 1.64
N ALA A 203 15.61 -6.27 0.52
CA ALA A 203 16.44 -7.29 -0.12
C ALA A 203 17.90 -6.83 -0.25
N GLY A 204 18.77 -7.76 -0.54
CA GLY A 204 20.18 -7.51 -0.88
C GLY A 204 20.69 -8.53 -1.88
N ALA A 205 21.93 -8.35 -2.33
CA ALA A 205 22.56 -9.27 -3.29
C ALA A 205 22.67 -10.67 -2.69
N ALA A 206 22.27 -11.68 -3.47
CA ALA A 206 22.44 -13.10 -3.15
C ALA A 206 23.59 -13.69 -3.98
N ASP A 207 24.22 -14.72 -3.45
CA ASP A 207 25.11 -15.59 -4.20
C ASP A 207 24.28 -16.49 -5.14
N ASP A 208 24.93 -17.06 -6.18
CA ASP A 208 24.27 -17.83 -7.24
C ASP A 208 23.32 -18.91 -6.71
N VAL A 209 22.02 -18.70 -6.92
CA VAL A 209 20.97 -19.71 -6.73
C VAL A 209 20.65 -20.32 -8.09
N LEU A 210 20.42 -21.64 -8.13
CA LEU A 210 19.95 -22.33 -9.36
C LEU A 210 18.66 -21.65 -9.84
N ASP A 211 18.72 -21.02 -11.01
CA ASP A 211 17.64 -20.28 -11.61
C ASP A 211 17.00 -21.11 -12.75
N TYR A 212 15.78 -21.55 -12.52
CA TYR A 212 14.99 -22.31 -13.51
C TYR A 212 14.16 -21.40 -14.44
N ALA A 213 14.14 -20.08 -14.25
CA ALA A 213 13.21 -19.18 -14.94
C ALA A 213 13.39 -19.21 -16.46
N ALA A 214 14.63 -19.19 -16.96
CA ALA A 214 14.90 -19.23 -18.40
C ALA A 214 14.47 -20.56 -19.01
N THR A 215 14.83 -21.68 -18.38
CA THR A 215 14.45 -23.03 -18.84
C THR A 215 12.94 -23.24 -18.79
N ALA A 216 12.28 -22.77 -17.71
CA ALA A 216 10.84 -22.84 -17.55
C ALA A 216 10.11 -22.00 -18.62
N PHE A 217 10.56 -20.77 -18.86
CA PHE A 217 9.96 -19.92 -19.90
C PHE A 217 10.17 -20.47 -21.30
N GLU A 218 11.34 -21.03 -21.63
CA GLU A 218 11.61 -21.72 -22.88
C GLU A 218 10.66 -22.93 -23.05
N ALA A 219 10.53 -23.75 -22.00
CA ALA A 219 9.63 -24.89 -22.00
C ALA A 219 8.17 -24.48 -22.23
N VAL A 220 7.68 -23.47 -21.49
CA VAL A 220 6.32 -22.94 -21.61
C VAL A 220 6.09 -22.32 -23.00
N SER A 221 7.07 -21.61 -23.55
CA SER A 221 6.97 -21.01 -24.89
C SER A 221 6.88 -22.05 -26.02
N SER A 222 7.27 -23.27 -25.73
CA SER A 222 7.15 -24.39 -26.70
C SER A 222 5.78 -25.10 -26.67
N LEU A 223 4.91 -24.75 -25.71
CA LEU A 223 3.58 -25.34 -25.57
C LEU A 223 2.59 -24.78 -26.61
N THR A 224 1.59 -25.57 -26.93
CA THR A 224 0.51 -25.20 -27.85
C THR A 224 -0.80 -24.96 -27.08
N GLU A 225 -1.83 -24.44 -27.75
CA GLU A 225 -3.15 -24.22 -27.13
C GLU A 225 -3.79 -25.52 -26.57
N GLU A 226 -3.41 -26.71 -27.07
CA GLU A 226 -3.87 -27.99 -26.53
C GLU A 226 -3.18 -28.38 -25.23
N ASP A 227 -2.03 -27.81 -24.91
CA ASP A 227 -1.22 -28.13 -23.74
C ASP A 227 -1.58 -27.25 -22.53
N VAL A 228 -2.25 -26.11 -22.75
CA VAL A 228 -2.50 -25.09 -21.73
C VAL A 228 -3.98 -24.70 -21.70
N GLY A 229 -4.56 -24.70 -20.52
CA GLY A 229 -5.89 -24.13 -20.31
C GLY A 229 -5.74 -22.68 -19.85
N VAL A 230 -6.48 -21.74 -20.47
CA VAL A 230 -6.47 -20.32 -20.11
C VAL A 230 -7.89 -19.83 -19.90
N ASN A 231 -8.12 -19.19 -18.74
CA ASN A 231 -9.38 -18.52 -18.43
C ASN A 231 -9.07 -17.06 -18.05
N LEU A 232 -9.06 -16.17 -19.04
CA LEU A 232 -8.71 -14.76 -18.85
C LEU A 232 -9.68 -14.00 -17.91
N PRO A 233 -11.01 -14.21 -17.98
CA PRO A 233 -11.94 -13.56 -17.04
C PRO A 233 -11.65 -13.87 -15.57
N GLU A 234 -11.20 -15.08 -15.28
CA GLU A 234 -10.84 -15.53 -13.93
C GLU A 234 -9.33 -15.41 -13.67
N ASN A 235 -8.56 -14.86 -14.61
CA ASN A 235 -7.10 -14.70 -14.52
C ASN A 235 -6.38 -16.00 -14.15
N GLN A 236 -6.74 -17.11 -14.83
CA GLN A 236 -6.23 -18.46 -14.57
C GLN A 236 -5.52 -19.04 -15.79
N VAL A 237 -4.44 -19.77 -15.52
CA VAL A 237 -3.70 -20.54 -16.51
C VAL A 237 -3.21 -21.85 -15.85
N TRP A 238 -3.32 -22.97 -16.55
CA TRP A 238 -2.89 -24.29 -16.05
C TRP A 238 -2.39 -25.18 -17.16
N LEU A 239 -1.59 -26.18 -16.83
CA LEU A 239 -1.16 -27.22 -17.76
C LEU A 239 -2.26 -28.29 -17.88
N ASN A 240 -2.51 -28.73 -19.11
CA ASN A 240 -3.26 -29.95 -19.38
C ASN A 240 -2.30 -31.17 -19.29
N ASP A 241 -2.80 -32.39 -19.32
CA ASP A 241 -1.97 -33.61 -19.19
C ASP A 241 -0.84 -33.66 -20.24
N SER A 242 -1.11 -33.22 -21.48
CA SER A 242 -0.10 -33.13 -22.54
C SER A 242 0.99 -32.12 -22.24
N GLY A 243 0.62 -30.92 -21.71
CA GLY A 243 1.55 -29.86 -21.31
C GLY A 243 2.41 -30.32 -20.12
N LEU A 244 1.79 -30.97 -19.14
CA LEU A 244 2.50 -31.53 -18.00
C LEU A 244 3.60 -32.50 -18.43
N SER A 245 3.26 -33.48 -19.29
CA SER A 245 4.23 -34.48 -19.80
C SER A 245 5.38 -33.82 -20.56
N LYS A 246 5.13 -32.74 -21.32
CA LYS A 246 6.19 -31.99 -22.02
C LYS A 246 7.12 -31.27 -21.08
N ILE A 247 6.59 -30.63 -20.03
CA ILE A 247 7.37 -29.95 -18.99
C ILE A 247 8.22 -30.97 -18.22
N GLU A 248 7.64 -32.08 -17.77
CA GLU A 248 8.36 -33.14 -17.06
C GLU A 248 9.49 -33.72 -17.93
N GLY A 249 9.23 -33.94 -19.22
CA GLY A 249 10.25 -34.36 -20.16
C GLY A 249 11.38 -33.31 -20.37
N LYS A 250 11.07 -32.03 -20.38
CA LYS A 250 12.10 -30.96 -20.55
C LYS A 250 13.01 -30.85 -19.34
N PHE A 251 12.48 -31.07 -18.13
CA PHE A 251 13.25 -31.04 -16.90
C PHE A 251 13.82 -32.39 -16.48
N GLU A 252 13.56 -33.45 -17.22
CA GLU A 252 14.01 -34.82 -16.95
C GLU A 252 13.56 -35.33 -15.57
N ILE A 253 12.31 -35.01 -15.19
CA ILE A 253 11.70 -35.37 -13.90
C ILE A 253 10.48 -36.29 -14.14
N ASP A 254 10.21 -37.19 -13.18
CA ASP A 254 9.08 -38.13 -13.29
C ASP A 254 7.73 -37.50 -12.87
N ASN A 255 7.74 -36.53 -11.96
CA ASN A 255 6.52 -35.87 -11.50
C ASN A 255 6.83 -34.46 -10.99
N LEU A 256 6.23 -33.47 -11.64
CA LEU A 256 6.40 -32.04 -11.30
C LEU A 256 5.89 -31.66 -9.91
N TYR A 257 4.93 -32.40 -9.36
CA TYR A 257 4.26 -32.10 -8.09
C TYR A 257 4.90 -32.71 -6.85
N LEU A 258 6.08 -33.37 -6.97
CA LEU A 258 6.82 -33.86 -5.81
C LEU A 258 7.49 -32.68 -5.08
N ASP A 259 7.62 -32.81 -3.73
CA ASP A 259 8.21 -31.77 -2.88
C ASP A 259 9.63 -31.38 -3.32
N GLU A 260 10.42 -32.34 -3.83
CA GLU A 260 11.76 -32.09 -4.36
C GLU A 260 11.79 -31.23 -5.64
N ASN A 261 10.69 -31.20 -6.43
CA ASN A 261 10.56 -30.44 -7.66
C ASN A 261 9.83 -29.10 -7.48
N PHE A 262 9.58 -28.71 -6.23
CA PHE A 262 8.79 -27.54 -5.91
C PHE A 262 9.31 -26.24 -6.56
N ARG A 263 10.62 -26.04 -6.61
CA ARG A 263 11.24 -24.87 -7.28
C ARG A 263 10.99 -24.87 -8.80
N ILE A 264 11.01 -26.03 -9.42
CA ILE A 264 10.68 -26.18 -10.87
C ILE A 264 9.21 -25.87 -11.08
N LEU A 265 8.33 -26.41 -10.24
CA LEU A 265 6.89 -26.13 -10.29
C LEU A 265 6.59 -24.64 -10.17
N THR A 266 7.23 -23.95 -9.23
CA THR A 266 7.10 -22.50 -9.08
C THR A 266 7.57 -21.76 -10.32
N ALA A 267 8.74 -22.09 -10.85
CA ALA A 267 9.27 -21.46 -12.07
C ALA A 267 8.35 -21.66 -13.29
N VAL A 268 7.80 -22.86 -13.46
CA VAL A 268 6.84 -23.19 -14.55
C VAL A 268 5.54 -22.40 -14.39
N ASN A 269 4.98 -22.33 -13.18
CA ASN A 269 3.77 -21.56 -12.93
C ASN A 269 3.98 -20.05 -13.20
N MET A 270 5.12 -19.51 -12.81
CA MET A 270 5.46 -18.10 -13.06
C MET A 270 5.70 -17.84 -14.57
N ALA A 271 6.28 -18.78 -15.27
CA ALA A 271 6.45 -18.71 -16.72
C ALA A 271 5.10 -18.74 -17.46
N LEU A 272 4.17 -19.59 -17.04
CA LEU A 272 2.79 -19.63 -17.57
C LEU A 272 2.07 -18.30 -17.31
N GLU A 273 2.17 -17.78 -16.12
CA GLU A 273 1.56 -16.49 -15.73
C GLU A 273 2.15 -15.33 -16.55
N ALA A 274 3.46 -15.27 -16.69
CA ALA A 274 4.15 -14.26 -17.50
C ALA A 274 3.74 -14.35 -18.98
N ALA A 275 3.63 -15.58 -19.53
CA ALA A 275 3.34 -15.79 -20.95
C ALA A 275 1.89 -15.45 -21.31
N TYR A 276 0.92 -15.89 -20.50
CA TYR A 276 -0.50 -15.91 -20.87
C TYR A 276 -1.35 -14.84 -20.15
N LEU A 277 -0.96 -14.39 -18.96
CA LEU A 277 -1.76 -13.49 -18.14
C LEU A 277 -1.22 -12.06 -18.10
N LEU A 278 0.11 -11.87 -18.10
CA LEU A 278 0.70 -10.54 -18.06
C LEU A 278 0.88 -9.94 -19.45
N ARG A 279 0.36 -8.75 -19.65
CA ARG A 279 0.39 -8.02 -20.94
C ARG A 279 1.22 -6.75 -20.79
N LYS A 280 2.12 -6.54 -21.75
CA LYS A 280 2.87 -5.29 -21.86
C LYS A 280 1.91 -4.11 -22.08
N ASP A 281 2.29 -2.95 -21.57
CA ASP A 281 1.52 -1.69 -21.62
C ASP A 281 0.18 -1.73 -20.86
N LYS A 282 -0.06 -2.79 -20.09
CA LYS A 282 -1.20 -2.91 -19.18
C LYS A 282 -0.78 -3.22 -17.76
N GLU A 283 -0.16 -4.37 -17.53
CA GLU A 283 0.34 -4.76 -16.20
C GLU A 283 1.78 -4.28 -15.97
N TYR A 284 2.59 -4.10 -17.03
CA TYR A 284 3.95 -3.59 -16.97
C TYR A 284 4.38 -2.87 -18.25
N ILE A 285 5.44 -2.06 -18.15
CA ILE A 285 6.16 -1.50 -19.30
C ILE A 285 7.66 -1.83 -19.19
N VAL A 286 8.34 -1.76 -20.33
CA VAL A 286 9.81 -1.79 -20.39
C VAL A 286 10.29 -0.35 -20.52
N LYS A 287 10.98 0.18 -19.50
CA LYS A 287 11.57 1.53 -19.48
C LYS A 287 13.01 1.43 -18.97
N ASP A 288 13.93 2.07 -19.67
CA ASP A 288 15.38 2.09 -19.33
C ASP A 288 16.00 0.70 -19.18
N GLY A 289 15.53 -0.27 -20.00
CA GLY A 289 16.02 -1.65 -19.98
C GLY A 289 15.57 -2.47 -18.77
N ALA A 290 14.57 -2.01 -18.02
CA ALA A 290 14.02 -2.70 -16.86
C ALA A 290 12.49 -2.82 -16.95
N ILE A 291 11.94 -3.86 -16.31
CA ILE A 291 10.50 -4.02 -16.12
C ILE A 291 10.04 -3.02 -15.06
N LYS A 292 9.01 -2.25 -15.38
CA LYS A 292 8.30 -1.36 -14.45
C LYS A 292 6.86 -1.77 -14.36
N VAL A 293 6.41 -2.10 -13.14
CA VAL A 293 5.02 -2.50 -12.88
C VAL A 293 4.11 -1.29 -13.04
N ILE A 294 2.96 -1.49 -13.65
CA ILE A 294 1.88 -0.49 -13.72
C ILE A 294 0.89 -0.78 -12.59
N ASP A 295 0.62 0.20 -11.75
CA ASP A 295 -0.42 0.09 -10.74
C ASP A 295 -1.80 0.12 -11.41
N GLU A 296 -2.56 -0.96 -11.29
CA GLU A 296 -3.89 -1.08 -11.91
C GLU A 296 -4.88 0.00 -11.48
N SER A 297 -4.73 0.53 -10.26
CA SER A 297 -5.63 1.54 -9.72
C SER A 297 -5.34 2.94 -10.26
N THR A 298 -4.06 3.21 -10.52
CA THR A 298 -3.59 4.53 -10.97
C THR A 298 -3.25 4.56 -12.45
N GLY A 299 -3.02 3.40 -13.08
CA GLY A 299 -2.53 3.28 -14.46
C GLY A 299 -1.15 3.91 -14.66
N ARG A 300 -0.29 3.89 -13.64
CA ARG A 300 1.03 4.53 -13.63
C ARG A 300 2.11 3.55 -13.27
N ILE A 301 3.37 3.95 -13.55
CA ILE A 301 4.51 3.23 -13.00
C ILE A 301 4.41 3.28 -11.47
N ALA A 302 4.30 2.12 -10.87
CA ALA A 302 4.34 1.97 -9.43
C ALA A 302 5.79 2.07 -8.96
N VAL A 303 6.24 3.28 -8.61
CA VAL A 303 7.61 3.53 -8.20
C VAL A 303 7.98 2.65 -7.00
N GLY A 304 9.08 1.91 -7.13
CA GLY A 304 9.53 0.98 -6.10
C GLY A 304 8.71 -0.32 -6.00
N ARG A 305 7.79 -0.62 -6.94
CA ARG A 305 7.12 -1.93 -7.05
C ARG A 305 7.84 -2.84 -8.04
N ARG A 306 7.83 -4.14 -7.71
CA ARG A 306 8.30 -5.24 -8.58
C ARG A 306 7.28 -6.38 -8.50
N PHE A 307 7.29 -7.26 -9.48
CA PHE A 307 6.64 -8.56 -9.33
C PHE A 307 7.40 -9.42 -8.29
N PRO A 308 6.76 -10.47 -7.73
CA PRO A 308 7.47 -11.50 -6.99
C PRO A 308 8.71 -11.97 -7.77
N ASP A 309 9.82 -12.22 -7.10
CA ASP A 309 11.12 -12.44 -7.77
C ASP A 309 11.07 -13.49 -8.89
N ALA A 310 10.39 -14.61 -8.69
CA ALA A 310 10.25 -15.65 -9.72
C ALA A 310 9.43 -15.16 -10.93
N LEU A 311 8.36 -14.38 -10.72
CA LEU A 311 7.54 -13.82 -11.79
C LEU A 311 8.28 -12.67 -12.49
N GLN A 312 9.00 -11.83 -11.76
CA GLN A 312 9.83 -10.75 -12.30
C GLN A 312 10.83 -11.33 -13.32
N ARG A 313 11.53 -12.42 -12.96
CA ARG A 313 12.46 -13.12 -13.85
C ARG A 313 11.80 -13.71 -15.08
N ALA A 314 10.63 -14.34 -14.91
CA ALA A 314 9.88 -14.86 -16.04
C ALA A 314 9.49 -13.76 -17.05
N VAL A 315 9.11 -12.58 -16.56
CA VAL A 315 8.80 -11.42 -17.42
C VAL A 315 10.06 -10.82 -18.04
N GLU A 316 11.18 -10.77 -17.34
CA GLU A 316 12.47 -10.32 -17.89
C GLU A 316 12.95 -11.25 -19.02
N VAL A 317 12.80 -12.58 -18.86
CA VAL A 317 13.05 -13.57 -19.92
C VAL A 317 12.12 -13.33 -21.12
N LYS A 318 10.83 -13.14 -20.88
CA LYS A 318 9.81 -12.84 -21.90
C LYS A 318 10.21 -11.64 -22.77
N GLU A 319 10.71 -10.58 -22.15
CA GLU A 319 11.11 -9.35 -22.84
C GLU A 319 12.57 -9.36 -23.33
N GLY A 320 13.31 -10.45 -23.13
CA GLY A 320 14.72 -10.58 -23.56
C GLY A 320 15.68 -9.64 -22.83
N LEU A 321 15.37 -9.27 -21.60
CA LEU A 321 16.17 -8.40 -20.77
C LEU A 321 17.29 -9.18 -20.05
N ARG A 322 18.35 -8.46 -19.64
CA ARG A 322 19.37 -9.04 -18.77
C ARG A 322 18.85 -9.11 -17.34
N PHE A 323 19.07 -10.27 -16.69
CA PHE A 323 18.71 -10.44 -15.29
C PHE A 323 19.42 -9.41 -14.40
N GLU A 324 18.69 -8.79 -13.51
CA GLU A 324 19.27 -8.20 -12.31
C GLU A 324 19.84 -9.33 -11.43
N LYS A 325 20.87 -9.03 -10.62
CA LYS A 325 21.48 -10.01 -9.71
C LYS A 325 20.40 -10.65 -8.83
N ASN A 326 20.59 -11.94 -8.52
CA ASN A 326 19.75 -12.64 -7.55
C ASN A 326 19.61 -11.79 -6.28
N SER A 327 18.40 -11.66 -5.78
CA SER A 327 18.10 -10.94 -4.54
C SER A 327 17.74 -11.93 -3.45
N LYS A 328 18.28 -11.72 -2.24
CA LYS A 328 17.86 -12.39 -1.02
C LYS A 328 16.96 -11.45 -0.24
N ILE A 329 15.77 -11.90 0.13
CA ILE A 329 14.87 -11.15 1.00
C ILE A 329 15.39 -11.26 2.43
N TYR A 330 15.80 -10.14 3.02
CA TYR A 330 16.22 -10.09 4.42
C TYR A 330 15.04 -9.91 5.37
N ASN A 331 14.07 -9.11 4.97
CA ASN A 331 12.90 -8.86 5.79
C ASN A 331 11.73 -8.33 4.94
N THR A 332 10.51 -8.56 5.41
CA THR A 332 9.29 -8.10 4.73
C THR A 332 8.21 -7.76 5.76
N ILE A 333 7.37 -6.78 5.50
CA ILE A 333 6.21 -6.44 6.34
C ILE A 333 5.06 -5.93 5.48
N THR A 334 3.83 -6.30 5.80
CA THR A 334 2.65 -5.69 5.16
C THR A 334 2.36 -4.32 5.77
N ILE A 335 1.72 -3.44 4.99
CA ILE A 335 1.28 -2.14 5.51
C ILE A 335 0.33 -2.31 6.70
N GLN A 336 -0.55 -3.32 6.68
CA GLN A 336 -1.45 -3.59 7.82
C GLN A 336 -0.65 -3.86 9.09
N SER A 337 0.30 -4.77 9.04
CA SER A 337 1.11 -5.15 10.19
C SER A 337 1.99 -3.99 10.68
N PHE A 338 2.52 -3.18 9.75
CA PHE A 338 3.27 -1.98 10.12
C PHE A 338 2.39 -0.96 10.87
N MET A 339 1.12 -0.77 10.43
CA MET A 339 0.19 0.14 11.10
C MET A 339 -0.23 -0.34 12.49
N GLU A 340 -0.21 -1.64 12.76
CA GLU A 340 -0.50 -2.21 14.08
C GLU A 340 0.57 -1.89 15.13
N LEU A 341 1.77 -1.45 14.73
CA LEU A 341 2.80 -1.00 15.65
C LEU A 341 2.42 0.30 16.37
N TYR A 342 1.58 1.12 15.77
CA TYR A 342 1.14 2.37 16.35
C TYR A 342 0.06 2.18 17.40
N LYS A 343 0.25 2.76 18.60
CA LYS A 343 -0.75 2.72 19.69
C LYS A 343 -2.07 3.36 19.27
N THR A 344 -2.01 4.41 18.47
CA THR A 344 -3.19 5.05 17.88
C THR A 344 -3.00 5.21 16.39
N LEU A 345 -3.91 4.63 15.62
CA LEU A 345 -4.04 4.83 14.20
C LEU A 345 -5.30 5.67 13.94
N CYS A 346 -5.17 6.72 13.17
CA CYS A 346 -6.29 7.50 12.62
C CYS A 346 -5.94 7.96 11.21
N GLY A 347 -6.92 8.43 10.46
CA GLY A 347 -6.65 8.86 9.10
C GLY A 347 -7.79 9.66 8.48
N MET A 348 -7.53 10.22 7.32
CA MET A 348 -8.49 11.03 6.57
C MET A 348 -8.38 10.74 5.07
N THR A 349 -9.52 10.80 4.38
CA THR A 349 -9.63 10.65 2.93
C THR A 349 -10.94 11.23 2.43
N GLY A 350 -11.06 11.45 1.12
CA GLY A 350 -12.33 11.88 0.49
C GLY A 350 -13.34 10.75 0.29
N THR A 351 -12.98 9.48 0.49
CA THR A 351 -13.78 8.30 0.07
C THR A 351 -13.77 7.15 1.07
N ALA A 352 -13.76 7.43 2.39
CA ALA A 352 -13.68 6.41 3.43
C ALA A 352 -14.94 5.54 3.56
N LYS A 353 -16.12 6.11 3.32
CA LYS A 353 -17.41 5.47 3.57
C LYS A 353 -17.59 4.16 2.79
N THR A 354 -17.11 4.11 1.57
CA THR A 354 -17.21 2.90 0.72
C THR A 354 -16.41 1.73 1.29
N SER A 355 -15.29 1.99 1.94
CA SER A 355 -14.39 1.00 2.55
C SER A 355 -14.51 0.93 4.08
N ALA A 356 -15.58 1.47 4.67
CA ALA A 356 -15.76 1.53 6.13
C ALA A 356 -15.73 0.15 6.82
N ARG A 357 -16.18 -0.90 6.13
CA ARG A 357 -16.11 -2.29 6.64
C ARG A 357 -14.68 -2.79 6.70
N GLU A 358 -13.87 -2.51 5.67
CA GLU A 358 -12.47 -2.91 5.61
C GLU A 358 -11.65 -2.18 6.68
N PHE A 359 -11.82 -0.87 6.85
CA PHE A 359 -11.18 -0.13 7.94
C PHE A 359 -11.48 -0.70 9.33
N TYR A 360 -12.73 -1.13 9.54
CA TYR A 360 -13.09 -1.74 10.81
C TYR A 360 -12.54 -3.15 10.96
N SER A 361 -12.64 -4.00 9.93
CA SER A 361 -12.23 -5.41 10.00
C SER A 361 -10.71 -5.59 10.07
N MET A 362 -9.94 -4.75 9.37
CA MET A 362 -8.49 -4.83 9.31
C MET A 362 -7.80 -4.04 10.41
N TYR A 363 -8.29 -2.84 10.72
CA TYR A 363 -7.59 -1.90 11.61
C TYR A 363 -8.36 -1.59 12.90
N GLY A 364 -9.58 -2.12 13.06
CA GLY A 364 -10.42 -1.83 14.22
C GLY A 364 -10.87 -0.36 14.32
N ARG A 365 -10.88 0.38 13.20
CA ARG A 365 -11.15 1.83 13.19
C ARG A 365 -12.53 2.13 12.61
N ASP A 366 -13.29 2.94 13.35
CA ASP A 366 -14.58 3.42 12.87
C ASP A 366 -14.40 4.52 11.81
N THR A 367 -15.31 4.55 10.85
CA THR A 367 -15.33 5.60 9.80
C THR A 367 -16.39 6.63 10.13
N VAL A 368 -16.02 7.90 10.14
CA VAL A 368 -16.90 9.04 10.35
C VAL A 368 -16.93 9.94 9.11
N VAL A 369 -18.11 10.34 8.69
CA VAL A 369 -18.30 11.24 7.54
C VAL A 369 -18.53 12.65 8.07
N VAL A 370 -17.70 13.60 7.62
CA VAL A 370 -17.80 15.01 7.95
C VAL A 370 -18.43 15.75 6.77
N GLU A 371 -19.51 16.49 7.04
CA GLU A 371 -20.17 17.29 6.02
C GLU A 371 -19.22 18.41 5.52
N PRO A 372 -19.15 18.68 4.21
CA PRO A 372 -18.28 19.74 3.66
C PRO A 372 -18.73 21.11 4.14
N HIS A 373 -17.82 22.08 4.14
CA HIS A 373 -18.13 23.45 4.55
C HIS A 373 -19.18 24.09 3.62
N THR A 374 -18.98 23.94 2.31
CA THR A 374 -19.95 24.39 1.30
C THR A 374 -20.57 23.17 0.62
N PRO A 375 -21.91 23.14 0.47
CA PRO A 375 -22.58 22.03 -0.22
C PRO A 375 -22.00 21.82 -1.63
N CYS A 376 -21.77 20.58 -1.99
CA CYS A 376 -21.34 20.22 -3.35
C CYS A 376 -22.51 20.40 -4.32
N ILE A 377 -22.31 21.23 -5.34
CA ILE A 377 -23.30 21.51 -6.40
C ILE A 377 -22.96 20.80 -7.72
N ARG A 378 -21.97 19.89 -7.72
CA ARG A 378 -21.60 19.07 -8.87
C ARG A 378 -22.79 18.21 -9.31
N ILE A 379 -22.95 18.09 -10.63
CA ILE A 379 -23.97 17.25 -11.25
C ILE A 379 -23.31 15.93 -11.69
N ASP A 380 -23.64 14.85 -11.02
CA ASP A 380 -23.24 13.49 -11.42
C ASP A 380 -24.33 12.95 -12.35
N ARG A 381 -24.04 12.88 -13.68
CA ARG A 381 -24.97 12.35 -14.68
C ARG A 381 -25.10 10.84 -14.56
N GLU A 382 -26.20 10.30 -15.11
CA GLU A 382 -26.36 8.86 -15.26
C GLU A 382 -25.30 8.29 -16.21
N ASP A 383 -24.86 7.06 -15.91
CA ASP A 383 -23.87 6.35 -16.74
C ASP A 383 -24.45 6.11 -18.15
N ARG A 384 -23.68 6.42 -19.17
CA ARG A 384 -24.03 6.16 -20.59
C ARG A 384 -23.54 4.77 -20.97
N VAL A 385 -24.46 3.87 -21.31
CA VAL A 385 -24.15 2.48 -21.62
C VAL A 385 -24.23 2.24 -23.12
N PHE A 386 -23.24 1.52 -23.66
CA PHE A 386 -23.07 1.23 -25.09
C PHE A 386 -22.88 -0.27 -25.31
N ASP A 387 -23.38 -0.78 -26.45
CA ASP A 387 -23.24 -2.19 -26.79
C ASP A 387 -21.80 -2.59 -27.16
N SER A 388 -21.01 -1.64 -27.70
CA SER A 388 -19.63 -1.91 -28.13
C SER A 388 -18.63 -0.84 -27.69
N LEU A 389 -17.35 -1.23 -27.59
CA LEU A 389 -16.22 -0.33 -27.32
C LEU A 389 -16.13 0.81 -28.37
N ALA A 390 -16.39 0.49 -29.64
CA ALA A 390 -16.33 1.47 -30.72
C ALA A 390 -17.38 2.59 -30.55
N GLN A 391 -18.62 2.24 -30.20
CA GLN A 391 -19.67 3.22 -29.93
C GLN A 391 -19.34 4.08 -28.70
N LYS A 392 -18.86 3.45 -27.60
CA LYS A 392 -18.40 4.15 -26.39
C LYS A 392 -17.31 5.17 -26.72
N ARG A 393 -16.26 4.74 -27.42
CA ARG A 393 -15.11 5.58 -27.78
C ARG A 393 -15.50 6.78 -28.61
N ASN A 394 -16.35 6.60 -29.62
CA ASN A 394 -16.86 7.70 -30.43
C ASN A 394 -17.68 8.70 -29.60
N ALA A 395 -18.55 8.21 -28.74
CA ALA A 395 -19.37 9.08 -27.88
C ALA A 395 -18.52 9.89 -26.87
N VAL A 396 -17.41 9.34 -26.38
CA VAL A 396 -16.44 10.08 -25.54
C VAL A 396 -15.77 11.18 -26.35
N LEU A 397 -15.25 10.87 -27.55
CA LEU A 397 -14.61 11.87 -28.43
C LEU A 397 -15.55 13.01 -28.80
N GLU A 398 -16.81 12.72 -29.13
CA GLU A 398 -17.84 13.72 -29.41
C GLU A 398 -18.08 14.63 -28.19
N CYS A 399 -18.25 14.05 -27.02
CA CYS A 399 -18.47 14.81 -25.78
C CYS A 399 -17.29 15.74 -25.46
N ILE A 400 -16.04 15.29 -25.67
CA ILE A 400 -14.85 16.12 -25.49
C ILE A 400 -14.84 17.29 -26.50
N LYS A 401 -15.12 17.01 -27.77
CA LYS A 401 -15.15 18.04 -28.83
C LYS A 401 -16.25 19.12 -28.59
N GLU A 402 -17.42 18.69 -28.11
CA GLU A 402 -18.50 19.60 -27.73
C GLU A 402 -18.10 20.51 -26.54
N ALA A 403 -17.50 19.94 -25.50
CA ALA A 403 -17.05 20.68 -24.32
C ALA A 403 -15.91 21.65 -24.69
N TYR A 404 -14.96 21.22 -25.51
CA TYR A 404 -13.89 22.08 -26.04
C TYR A 404 -14.41 23.27 -26.83
N ALA A 405 -15.38 23.05 -27.71
CA ALA A 405 -16.02 24.13 -28.49
C ALA A 405 -16.70 25.15 -27.57
N GLN A 406 -17.20 24.73 -26.41
CA GLN A 406 -17.76 25.60 -25.37
C GLN A 406 -16.66 26.19 -24.45
N LYS A 407 -15.39 25.95 -24.73
CA LYS A 407 -14.23 26.34 -23.91
C LYS A 407 -14.32 25.84 -22.47
N ARG A 408 -15.00 24.76 -22.24
CA ARG A 408 -15.10 24.08 -20.92
C ARG A 408 -13.89 23.21 -20.70
N PRO A 409 -13.23 23.23 -19.54
CA PRO A 409 -12.15 22.29 -19.24
C PRO A 409 -12.69 20.87 -19.10
N VAL A 410 -11.92 19.88 -19.61
CA VAL A 410 -12.27 18.46 -19.60
C VAL A 410 -11.14 17.65 -18.99
N LEU A 411 -11.50 16.76 -18.07
CA LEU A 411 -10.62 15.70 -17.57
C LEU A 411 -11.22 14.34 -17.95
N LEU A 412 -10.52 13.60 -18.83
CA LEU A 412 -10.89 12.22 -19.17
C LEU A 412 -10.08 11.24 -18.37
N GLY A 413 -10.73 10.41 -17.53
CA GLY A 413 -10.14 9.25 -16.86
C GLY A 413 -10.23 8.01 -17.73
N THR A 414 -9.11 7.32 -17.96
CA THR A 414 -9.01 6.08 -18.74
C THR A 414 -8.53 4.92 -17.87
N SER A 415 -8.84 3.71 -18.27
CA SER A 415 -8.55 2.49 -17.49
C SER A 415 -7.13 1.96 -17.71
N SER A 416 -6.44 2.38 -18.78
CA SER A 416 -5.09 1.90 -19.12
C SER A 416 -4.30 2.93 -19.92
N VAL A 417 -2.97 2.71 -19.99
CA VAL A 417 -2.06 3.50 -20.84
C VAL A 417 -2.48 3.39 -22.30
N ALA A 418 -2.72 2.16 -22.78
CA ALA A 418 -3.14 1.92 -24.16
C ALA A 418 -4.44 2.65 -24.52
N GLU A 419 -5.40 2.71 -23.60
CA GLU A 419 -6.65 3.43 -23.82
C GLU A 419 -6.41 4.97 -23.87
N SER A 420 -5.54 5.49 -22.99
CA SER A 420 -5.19 6.92 -22.99
C SER A 420 -4.49 7.34 -24.28
N GLU A 421 -3.60 6.49 -24.81
CA GLU A 421 -2.92 6.72 -26.08
C GLU A 421 -3.89 6.65 -27.25
N TRP A 422 -4.79 5.66 -27.24
CA TRP A 422 -5.83 5.54 -28.28
C TRP A 422 -6.68 6.82 -28.37
N TYR A 423 -7.14 7.40 -27.24
CA TYR A 423 -7.87 8.65 -27.25
C TYR A 423 -7.01 9.82 -27.73
N SER A 424 -5.74 9.86 -27.32
CA SER A 424 -4.81 10.90 -27.78
C SER A 424 -4.61 10.87 -29.29
N GLU A 425 -4.41 9.69 -29.88
CA GLU A 425 -4.21 9.53 -31.33
C GLU A 425 -5.45 9.87 -32.16
N ASN A 426 -6.65 9.70 -31.58
CA ASN A 426 -7.93 9.93 -32.29
C ASN A 426 -8.58 11.28 -31.95
N LEU A 427 -7.91 12.14 -31.18
CA LEU A 427 -8.42 13.46 -30.79
C LEU A 427 -7.69 14.59 -31.53
N ASP A 428 -8.37 15.25 -32.44
CA ASP A 428 -7.81 16.29 -33.35
C ASP A 428 -7.68 17.69 -32.71
N ILE A 429 -7.88 17.82 -31.38
CA ILE A 429 -7.81 19.09 -30.63
C ILE A 429 -6.63 19.10 -29.68
N PRO A 430 -6.09 20.29 -29.30
CA PRO A 430 -5.00 20.36 -28.33
C PRO A 430 -5.37 19.70 -26.99
N HIS A 431 -4.54 18.80 -26.54
CA HIS A 431 -4.73 18.09 -25.28
C HIS A 431 -3.39 17.70 -24.64
N GLU A 432 -3.43 17.37 -23.36
CA GLU A 432 -2.30 16.82 -22.61
C GLU A 432 -2.62 15.39 -22.15
N VAL A 433 -1.60 14.53 -22.13
CA VAL A 433 -1.73 13.15 -21.71
C VAL A 433 -0.89 12.89 -20.46
N LEU A 434 -1.53 12.31 -19.45
CA LEU A 434 -0.91 11.88 -18.19
C LEU A 434 -1.09 10.39 -18.04
N ASN A 435 -0.03 9.64 -18.31
CA ASN A 435 0.01 8.19 -18.13
C ASN A 435 1.40 7.74 -17.64
N ALA A 436 1.62 6.43 -17.51
CA ALA A 436 2.88 5.86 -17.06
C ALA A 436 4.11 6.23 -17.90
N ARG A 437 3.93 6.73 -19.13
CA ARG A 437 5.03 7.14 -20.01
C ARG A 437 5.37 8.63 -19.88
N ASN A 438 4.45 9.46 -19.38
CA ASN A 438 4.54 10.92 -19.37
C ASN A 438 4.26 11.49 -17.96
N ASP A 439 4.99 11.02 -16.94
CA ASP A 439 4.76 11.37 -15.54
C ASP A 439 5.60 12.54 -15.00
N GLU A 440 6.67 12.94 -15.72
CA GLU A 440 7.65 13.94 -15.24
C GLU A 440 7.06 15.35 -15.01
N ARG A 441 6.00 15.73 -15.74
CA ARG A 441 5.37 17.06 -15.68
C ARG A 441 3.97 17.06 -15.06
N GLU A 442 3.64 16.04 -14.32
CA GLU A 442 2.29 15.81 -13.81
C GLU A 442 1.73 17.01 -13.04
N ALA A 443 2.48 17.53 -12.08
CA ALA A 443 2.00 18.60 -11.21
C ALA A 443 1.65 19.88 -11.98
N GLU A 444 2.43 20.20 -13.04
CA GLU A 444 2.18 21.34 -13.92
C GLU A 444 0.91 21.15 -14.76
N ILE A 445 0.79 19.96 -15.38
CA ILE A 445 -0.35 19.65 -16.26
C ILE A 445 -1.66 19.64 -15.47
N ILE A 446 -1.64 19.10 -14.25
CA ILE A 446 -2.82 19.07 -13.38
C ILE A 446 -3.17 20.47 -12.86
N ALA A 447 -2.19 21.29 -12.51
CA ALA A 447 -2.43 22.68 -12.11
C ALA A 447 -3.17 23.47 -13.20
N ASP A 448 -2.86 23.19 -14.46
CA ASP A 448 -3.45 23.84 -15.63
C ASP A 448 -4.71 23.15 -16.18
N ALA A 449 -5.08 21.99 -15.66
CA ALA A 449 -6.25 21.23 -16.14
C ALA A 449 -7.58 21.98 -15.96
N GLY A 450 -7.63 23.00 -15.11
CA GLY A 450 -8.79 23.86 -14.88
C GLY A 450 -8.87 25.09 -15.79
N LEU A 451 -7.93 25.29 -16.73
CA LEU A 451 -7.94 26.40 -17.67
C LEU A 451 -9.06 26.28 -18.75
N PRO A 452 -9.62 27.38 -19.28
CA PRO A 452 -10.60 27.30 -20.34
C PRO A 452 -10.09 26.52 -21.56
N ALA A 453 -10.94 25.66 -22.14
CA ALA A 453 -10.64 24.83 -23.30
C ALA A 453 -9.44 23.88 -23.09
N ARG A 454 -9.05 23.59 -21.85
CA ARG A 454 -8.02 22.58 -21.56
C ARG A 454 -8.62 21.19 -21.59
N VAL A 455 -8.02 20.29 -22.34
CA VAL A 455 -8.37 18.87 -22.34
C VAL A 455 -7.19 18.09 -21.78
N THR A 456 -7.46 17.32 -20.71
CA THR A 456 -6.46 16.46 -20.08
C THR A 456 -6.96 15.03 -20.12
N ILE A 457 -6.21 14.14 -20.76
CA ILE A 457 -6.46 12.71 -20.78
C ILE A 457 -5.54 12.09 -19.72
N SER A 458 -6.10 11.35 -18.78
CA SER A 458 -5.34 10.81 -17.67
C SER A 458 -5.72 9.35 -17.42
N THR A 459 -4.75 8.49 -17.20
CA THR A 459 -5.04 7.23 -16.54
C THR A 459 -5.58 7.50 -15.14
N ASN A 460 -6.35 6.57 -14.58
CA ASN A 460 -7.01 6.74 -13.29
C ASN A 460 -6.06 7.32 -12.23
N MET A 461 -6.57 8.28 -11.45
CA MET A 461 -5.88 8.86 -10.29
C MET A 461 -4.66 9.77 -10.56
N ALA A 462 -4.43 10.22 -11.80
CA ALA A 462 -3.45 11.27 -12.06
C ALA A 462 -3.74 12.53 -11.21
N GLY A 463 -2.68 13.15 -10.70
CA GLY A 463 -2.79 14.35 -9.87
C GLY A 463 -3.33 14.10 -8.47
N ARG A 464 -3.24 12.90 -7.93
CA ARG A 464 -3.62 12.63 -6.54
C ARG A 464 -2.77 13.48 -5.59
N GLY A 465 -3.41 14.13 -4.60
CA GLY A 465 -2.74 15.09 -3.73
C GLY A 465 -2.51 16.48 -4.33
N VAL A 466 -2.86 16.67 -5.62
CA VAL A 466 -2.82 17.98 -6.28
C VAL A 466 -4.25 18.45 -6.56
N ASP A 467 -4.54 19.72 -6.27
CA ASP A 467 -5.85 20.33 -6.46
C ASP A 467 -5.98 20.93 -7.88
N ILE A 468 -7.08 20.63 -8.58
CA ILE A 468 -7.41 21.27 -9.85
C ILE A 468 -8.21 22.52 -9.55
N LYS A 469 -7.58 23.67 -9.74
CA LYS A 469 -8.22 24.98 -9.54
C LYS A 469 -8.87 25.45 -10.85
N LEU A 470 -10.13 25.86 -10.76
CA LEU A 470 -10.81 26.45 -11.92
C LEU A 470 -10.11 27.76 -12.31
N GLY A 471 -9.77 27.89 -13.59
CA GLY A 471 -9.04 29.05 -14.12
C GLY A 471 -7.52 28.95 -14.04
N GLY A 472 -6.98 27.76 -13.67
CA GLY A 472 -5.55 27.48 -13.59
C GLY A 472 -4.91 27.88 -12.27
N HIS A 473 -3.58 27.82 -12.19
CA HIS A 473 -2.81 28.05 -10.98
C HIS A 473 -3.13 29.39 -10.28
N ASP A 474 -3.27 30.47 -11.05
CA ASP A 474 -3.52 31.82 -10.55
C ASP A 474 -5.01 32.24 -10.54
N GLU A 475 -5.89 31.31 -10.87
CA GLU A 475 -7.35 31.45 -10.86
C GLU A 475 -7.90 32.64 -11.69
N ARG A 476 -7.10 33.26 -12.58
CA ARG A 476 -7.50 34.43 -13.33
C ARG A 476 -8.69 34.21 -14.24
N ALA A 477 -8.81 33.00 -14.80
CA ALA A 477 -9.93 32.62 -15.67
C ALA A 477 -11.07 31.90 -14.92
N ARG A 478 -11.09 31.94 -13.57
CA ARG A 478 -12.06 31.19 -12.78
C ARG A 478 -13.50 31.54 -13.09
N SER A 479 -13.82 32.83 -13.19
CA SER A 479 -15.17 33.30 -13.49
C SER A 479 -15.68 32.78 -14.85
N GLU A 480 -14.81 32.78 -15.88
CA GLU A 480 -15.14 32.28 -17.21
C GLU A 480 -15.45 30.76 -17.18
N VAL A 481 -14.70 29.99 -16.43
CA VAL A 481 -14.90 28.52 -16.28
C VAL A 481 -16.15 28.22 -15.46
N VAL A 482 -16.39 28.95 -14.38
CA VAL A 482 -17.59 28.82 -13.54
C VAL A 482 -18.88 29.08 -14.35
N GLU A 483 -18.93 30.14 -15.16
CA GLU A 483 -20.08 30.47 -16.04
C GLU A 483 -20.39 29.36 -17.05
N ARG A 484 -19.36 28.54 -17.41
CA ARG A 484 -19.49 27.42 -18.36
C ARG A 484 -19.81 26.09 -17.68
N GLY A 485 -20.09 26.09 -16.36
CA GLY A 485 -20.44 24.90 -15.59
C GLY A 485 -19.27 24.16 -14.98
N GLY A 486 -18.08 24.80 -14.89
CA GLY A 486 -16.91 24.24 -14.22
C GLY A 486 -16.25 23.07 -14.97
N LEU A 487 -15.43 22.30 -14.28
CA LEU A 487 -14.72 21.15 -14.83
C LEU A 487 -15.68 20.03 -15.21
N LEU A 488 -15.55 19.52 -16.44
CA LEU A 488 -16.22 18.30 -16.90
C LEU A 488 -15.30 17.10 -16.71
N VAL A 489 -15.71 16.16 -15.86
CA VAL A 489 -15.01 14.89 -15.63
C VAL A 489 -15.70 13.80 -16.43
N LEU A 490 -14.96 13.15 -17.30
CA LEU A 490 -15.40 11.99 -18.08
C LEU A 490 -14.64 10.74 -17.62
N SER A 491 -15.30 9.61 -17.60
CA SER A 491 -14.65 8.31 -17.43
C SER A 491 -14.96 7.41 -18.62
N SER A 492 -13.93 6.76 -19.16
CA SER A 492 -14.08 5.81 -20.27
C SER A 492 -14.51 4.39 -19.83
N GLY A 493 -14.93 4.24 -18.58
CA GLY A 493 -15.40 2.98 -17.99
C GLY A 493 -15.70 3.15 -16.52
N ILE A 494 -16.16 2.07 -15.87
CA ILE A 494 -16.19 1.97 -14.41
C ILE A 494 -14.94 1.26 -13.92
N ASN A 495 -14.43 1.71 -12.77
CA ASN A 495 -13.30 1.07 -12.12
C ASN A 495 -13.75 -0.17 -11.34
N ARG A 496 -12.78 -1.02 -10.96
CA ARG A 496 -13.05 -2.18 -10.10
C ARG A 496 -13.61 -1.81 -8.73
N SER A 497 -13.47 -0.54 -8.31
CA SER A 497 -14.00 -0.03 -7.05
C SER A 497 -14.71 1.31 -7.23
N ARG A 498 -15.90 1.44 -6.61
CA ARG A 498 -16.66 2.71 -6.56
C ARG A 498 -15.89 3.82 -5.87
N ARG A 499 -14.95 3.48 -5.01
CA ARG A 499 -14.09 4.43 -4.34
C ARG A 499 -13.24 5.20 -5.35
N ILE A 500 -12.63 4.50 -6.31
CA ILE A 500 -11.84 5.09 -7.40
C ILE A 500 -12.73 5.98 -8.28
N ASP A 501 -13.93 5.53 -8.62
CA ASP A 501 -14.90 6.34 -9.38
C ASP A 501 -15.25 7.63 -8.63
N ASN A 502 -15.47 7.55 -7.30
CA ASN A 502 -15.77 8.71 -6.48
C ASN A 502 -14.58 9.67 -6.36
N GLN A 503 -13.34 9.17 -6.34
CA GLN A 503 -12.15 10.01 -6.38
C GLN A 503 -12.03 10.76 -7.70
N LEU A 504 -12.34 10.11 -8.83
CA LEU A 504 -12.37 10.75 -10.14
C LEU A 504 -13.47 11.82 -10.20
N ARG A 505 -14.71 11.50 -9.79
CA ARG A 505 -15.81 12.47 -9.65
C ARG A 505 -15.41 13.65 -8.76
N GLY A 506 -14.71 13.38 -7.66
CA GLY A 506 -14.23 14.37 -6.69
C GLY A 506 -13.17 15.35 -7.24
N ARG A 507 -12.72 15.18 -8.49
CA ARG A 507 -11.88 16.17 -9.17
C ARG A 507 -12.65 17.43 -9.55
N ALA A 508 -13.97 17.34 -9.75
CA ALA A 508 -14.86 18.45 -10.02
C ALA A 508 -15.76 18.78 -8.82
N GLY A 509 -16.30 19.99 -8.78
CA GLY A 509 -17.27 20.42 -7.76
C GLY A 509 -16.69 20.60 -6.38
N ARG A 510 -15.48 21.15 -6.26
CA ARG A 510 -14.79 21.41 -4.99
C ARG A 510 -15.21 22.75 -4.41
N GLN A 511 -15.29 22.85 -3.08
CA GLN A 511 -15.60 24.09 -2.34
C GLN A 511 -16.81 24.87 -2.85
N GLY A 512 -17.84 24.17 -3.36
CA GLY A 512 -19.03 24.81 -3.91
C GLY A 512 -18.90 25.25 -5.36
N ASP A 513 -17.79 24.96 -6.04
CA ASP A 513 -17.66 25.20 -7.48
C ASP A 513 -18.61 24.30 -8.28
N PRO A 514 -19.12 24.78 -9.44
CA PRO A 514 -19.86 23.91 -10.36
C PRO A 514 -18.93 22.86 -10.98
N GLY A 515 -19.52 21.78 -11.40
CA GLY A 515 -18.82 20.70 -12.08
C GLY A 515 -19.79 19.62 -12.54
N GLU A 516 -19.31 18.73 -13.38
CA GLU A 516 -20.12 17.64 -13.91
C GLU A 516 -19.30 16.38 -14.07
N SER A 517 -19.90 15.21 -13.85
CA SER A 517 -19.27 13.94 -14.14
C SER A 517 -20.15 13.06 -15.01
N ILE A 518 -19.56 12.34 -15.98
CA ILE A 518 -20.24 11.41 -16.88
C ILE A 518 -19.36 10.18 -17.06
N PHE A 519 -19.95 8.99 -16.87
CA PHE A 519 -19.28 7.72 -17.10
C PHE A 519 -19.83 7.05 -18.37
N PHE A 520 -18.92 6.60 -19.23
CA PHE A 520 -19.22 5.91 -20.47
C PHE A 520 -18.81 4.44 -20.32
N VAL A 521 -19.77 3.55 -20.42
CA VAL A 521 -19.62 2.13 -20.10
C VAL A 521 -19.98 1.30 -21.33
N SER A 522 -19.16 0.32 -21.70
CA SER A 522 -19.47 -0.67 -22.75
C SER A 522 -19.73 -2.03 -22.15
N LEU A 523 -20.63 -2.79 -22.77
CA LEU A 523 -20.84 -4.21 -22.42
C LEU A 523 -19.61 -5.06 -22.75
N GLU A 524 -18.69 -4.56 -23.57
CA GLU A 524 -17.43 -5.20 -23.93
C GLU A 524 -16.29 -4.77 -23.00
N ASP A 525 -16.51 -3.88 -22.00
CA ASP A 525 -15.49 -3.48 -21.04
C ASP A 525 -15.04 -4.70 -20.21
N GLU A 526 -13.73 -4.96 -20.13
CA GLU A 526 -13.14 -6.14 -19.50
C GLU A 526 -13.62 -6.35 -18.05
N ASN A 527 -13.83 -5.28 -17.30
CA ASN A 527 -14.30 -5.34 -15.91
C ASN A 527 -15.79 -5.71 -15.79
N ILE A 528 -16.55 -5.67 -16.88
CA ILE A 528 -18.01 -5.81 -16.86
C ILE A 528 -18.46 -7.01 -17.67
N ALA A 529 -17.90 -7.22 -18.85
CA ALA A 529 -18.31 -8.24 -19.81
C ALA A 529 -18.52 -9.63 -19.18
N PRO A 530 -17.66 -10.12 -18.26
CA PRO A 530 -17.84 -11.44 -17.65
C PRO A 530 -19.09 -11.57 -16.77
N PHE A 531 -19.67 -10.46 -16.33
CA PHE A 531 -20.78 -10.43 -15.35
C PHE A 531 -22.12 -10.03 -15.97
N ILE A 532 -22.17 -9.68 -17.26
CA ILE A 532 -23.38 -9.24 -17.93
C ILE A 532 -24.11 -10.44 -18.56
N GLU A 533 -25.35 -10.65 -18.14
CA GLU A 533 -26.26 -11.61 -18.76
C GLU A 533 -27.30 -10.84 -19.60
N ILE A 534 -27.16 -10.86 -20.93
CA ILE A 534 -28.00 -10.10 -21.89
C ILE A 534 -29.46 -10.52 -21.81
N ASP A 535 -29.76 -11.78 -21.43
CA ASP A 535 -31.12 -12.34 -21.40
C ASP A 535 -31.93 -12.03 -20.13
N LYS A 536 -31.31 -11.37 -19.12
CA LYS A 536 -32.04 -11.00 -17.90
C LYS A 536 -32.84 -9.71 -18.07
N LYS A 537 -34.09 -9.72 -17.62
CA LYS A 537 -35.00 -8.56 -17.57
C LYS A 537 -34.58 -7.45 -16.61
N SER A 538 -33.42 -7.56 -15.90
CA SER A 538 -32.90 -6.53 -15.01
C SER A 538 -32.33 -5.37 -15.82
N LYS A 539 -32.51 -4.11 -15.31
CA LYS A 539 -31.93 -2.94 -15.97
C LYS A 539 -30.40 -3.07 -16.02
N LEU A 540 -29.83 -2.81 -17.19
CA LEU A 540 -28.39 -2.89 -17.46
C LEU A 540 -27.55 -2.14 -16.42
N SER A 541 -27.98 -0.96 -16.03
CA SER A 541 -27.33 -0.15 -14.96
C SER A 541 -27.29 -0.84 -13.59
N GLN A 542 -28.21 -1.78 -13.33
CA GLN A 542 -28.20 -2.57 -12.11
C GLN A 542 -27.17 -3.70 -12.21
N GLN A 543 -27.09 -4.41 -13.36
CA GLN A 543 -26.11 -5.46 -13.57
C GLN A 543 -24.68 -4.90 -13.50
N ILE A 544 -24.42 -3.73 -14.09
CA ILE A 544 -23.13 -3.03 -14.01
C ILE A 544 -22.76 -2.74 -12.54
N ARG A 545 -23.70 -2.25 -11.73
CA ARG A 545 -23.44 -2.01 -10.29
C ARG A 545 -23.22 -3.29 -9.50
N GLU A 546 -23.89 -4.38 -9.87
CA GLU A 546 -23.69 -5.70 -9.25
C GLU A 546 -22.32 -6.28 -9.64
N ALA A 547 -21.91 -6.16 -10.90
CA ALA A 547 -20.56 -6.52 -11.35
C ALA A 547 -19.48 -5.81 -10.54
N GLN A 548 -19.58 -4.49 -10.38
CA GLN A 548 -18.64 -3.70 -9.58
C GLN A 548 -18.59 -4.16 -8.11
N LYS A 549 -19.75 -4.48 -7.51
CA LYS A 549 -19.76 -5.00 -6.13
C LYS A 549 -19.08 -6.36 -5.99
N ILE A 550 -19.21 -7.23 -7.00
CA ILE A 550 -18.52 -8.52 -7.01
C ILE A 550 -17.00 -8.30 -7.09
N LEU A 551 -16.55 -7.41 -7.97
CA LEU A 551 -15.13 -7.07 -8.10
C LEU A 551 -14.57 -6.47 -6.79
N GLU A 552 -15.29 -5.51 -6.19
CA GLU A 552 -14.91 -4.96 -4.87
C GLU A 552 -14.81 -6.05 -3.80
N GLY A 553 -15.79 -6.97 -3.78
CA GLY A 553 -15.83 -8.08 -2.82
C GLY A 553 -14.63 -9.01 -2.98
N ASN A 554 -14.31 -9.40 -4.21
CA ASN A 554 -13.17 -10.28 -4.49
C ASN A 554 -11.85 -9.64 -4.05
N GLN A 555 -11.64 -8.36 -4.35
CA GLN A 555 -10.43 -7.64 -3.92
C GLN A 555 -10.34 -7.51 -2.38
N ALA A 556 -11.46 -7.22 -1.72
CA ALA A 556 -11.49 -7.13 -0.25
C ALA A 556 -11.19 -8.48 0.40
N GLU A 557 -11.72 -9.59 -0.17
CA GLU A 557 -11.46 -10.94 0.30
C GLU A 557 -9.98 -11.33 0.11
N ALA A 558 -9.38 -10.99 -1.03
CA ALA A 558 -7.96 -11.23 -1.29
C ALA A 558 -7.07 -10.51 -0.25
N ARG A 559 -7.32 -9.20 0.01
CA ARG A 559 -6.60 -8.44 1.05
C ARG A 559 -6.78 -9.03 2.44
N TYR A 560 -7.99 -9.47 2.78
CA TYR A 560 -8.27 -10.11 4.07
C TYR A 560 -7.53 -11.43 4.22
N MET A 561 -7.46 -12.26 3.17
CA MET A 561 -6.72 -13.52 3.21
C MET A 561 -5.21 -13.28 3.34
N LEU A 562 -4.64 -12.34 2.59
CA LEU A 562 -3.22 -11.94 2.75
C LEU A 562 -2.92 -11.53 4.18
N HIS A 563 -3.76 -10.69 4.78
CA HIS A 563 -3.61 -10.31 6.19
C HIS A 563 -3.65 -11.54 7.11
N LYS A 564 -4.54 -12.51 6.87
CA LYS A 564 -4.60 -13.76 7.68
C LYS A 564 -3.31 -14.58 7.60
N TYR A 565 -2.72 -14.70 6.42
CA TYR A 565 -1.43 -15.39 6.25
C TYR A 565 -0.27 -14.62 6.88
N SER A 566 -0.31 -13.28 6.89
CA SER A 566 0.76 -12.49 7.50
C SER A 566 0.77 -12.53 9.03
N LEU A 567 -0.36 -12.74 9.69
CA LEU A 567 -0.48 -12.66 11.15
C LEU A 567 0.50 -13.58 11.89
N ILE A 568 0.64 -14.84 11.48
CA ILE A 568 1.56 -15.78 12.12
C ILE A 568 3.03 -15.35 11.96
N ILE A 569 3.37 -14.88 10.77
CA ILE A 569 4.72 -14.38 10.48
C ILE A 569 5.04 -13.14 11.31
N GLU A 570 4.06 -12.24 11.49
CA GLU A 570 4.24 -11.04 12.31
C GLU A 570 4.43 -11.35 13.79
N ASP A 571 3.70 -12.32 14.33
CA ASP A 571 3.91 -12.73 15.72
C ASP A 571 5.31 -13.34 15.93
N GLN A 572 5.79 -14.12 14.97
CA GLN A 572 7.14 -14.67 14.97
C GLN A 572 8.21 -13.59 14.79
N ARG A 573 7.95 -12.59 13.90
CA ARG A 573 8.81 -11.41 13.73
C ARG A 573 8.98 -10.64 15.03
N LYS A 574 7.89 -10.41 15.77
CA LYS A 574 7.97 -9.76 17.09
C LYS A 574 8.92 -10.49 18.04
N ILE A 575 8.91 -11.83 18.03
CA ILE A 575 9.84 -12.63 18.83
C ILE A 575 11.29 -12.38 18.42
N VAL A 576 11.55 -12.39 17.10
CA VAL A 576 12.92 -12.17 16.57
C VAL A 576 13.39 -10.73 16.79
N ASN A 577 12.51 -9.73 16.58
CA ASN A 577 12.83 -8.33 16.84
C ASN A 577 13.11 -8.07 18.31
N ASN A 578 12.32 -8.65 19.24
CA ASN A 578 12.59 -8.51 20.66
C ASN A 578 13.95 -9.12 21.03
N LEU A 579 14.29 -10.30 20.49
CA LEU A 579 15.63 -10.87 20.67
C LEU A 579 16.72 -9.94 20.09
N HIS A 580 16.51 -9.38 18.91
CA HIS A 580 17.46 -8.45 18.28
C HIS A 580 17.66 -7.19 19.14
N ASP A 581 16.58 -6.59 19.64
CA ASP A 581 16.63 -5.41 20.50
C ASP A 581 17.31 -5.73 21.84
N ASP A 582 17.03 -6.91 22.45
CA ASP A 582 17.69 -7.36 23.68
C ASP A 582 19.21 -7.56 23.48
N LEU A 583 19.63 -8.10 22.33
CA LEU A 583 21.05 -8.27 21.98
C LEU A 583 21.74 -6.93 21.68
N LEU A 584 21.01 -5.95 21.10
CA LEU A 584 21.56 -4.66 20.68
C LEU A 584 21.62 -3.65 21.84
N PHE A 585 20.58 -3.59 22.69
CA PHE A 585 20.39 -2.59 23.74
C PHE A 585 20.35 -3.18 25.15
N GLY A 586 20.28 -4.50 25.30
CA GLY A 586 20.14 -5.15 26.58
C GLY A 586 21.38 -4.96 27.46
N GLU A 587 21.15 -4.77 28.77
CA GLU A 587 22.24 -4.62 29.76
C GLU A 587 22.99 -5.93 29.99
N GLN A 588 22.35 -7.08 29.68
CA GLN A 588 22.95 -8.41 29.89
C GLN A 588 23.20 -9.08 28.54
N PRO A 589 24.43 -9.58 28.31
CA PRO A 589 24.73 -10.35 27.11
C PRO A 589 23.94 -11.67 27.09
N ALA A 590 23.73 -12.19 25.88
CA ALA A 590 23.22 -13.54 25.71
C ALA A 590 24.11 -14.55 26.42
N ASP A 591 23.51 -15.60 26.94
CA ASP A 591 24.20 -16.62 27.72
C ASP A 591 23.76 -18.06 27.35
N PHE A 592 23.31 -18.25 26.07
CA PHE A 592 22.81 -19.54 25.65
C PHE A 592 23.92 -20.61 25.64
N LEU A 593 25.17 -20.23 25.25
CA LEU A 593 26.29 -21.16 25.31
C LEU A 593 26.54 -21.63 26.72
N LYS A 594 26.48 -20.72 27.69
CA LYS A 594 26.62 -21.04 29.13
C LYS A 594 25.49 -21.97 29.63
N LYS A 595 24.27 -21.82 29.11
CA LYS A 595 23.09 -22.60 29.50
C LYS A 595 23.00 -23.93 28.75
N ASP A 596 23.12 -23.90 27.44
CA ASP A 596 22.77 -25.00 26.53
C ASP A 596 24.01 -25.79 26.03
N ARG A 597 25.22 -25.18 26.06
CA ARG A 597 26.48 -25.74 25.52
C ARG A 597 27.64 -25.57 26.51
N LYS A 598 27.46 -26.05 27.75
CA LYS A 598 28.37 -25.83 28.89
C LYS A 598 29.82 -26.25 28.64
N GLU A 599 30.03 -27.35 27.93
CA GLU A 599 31.40 -27.87 27.63
C GLU A 599 32.11 -26.92 26.68
N LEU A 600 31.45 -26.49 25.59
CA LEU A 600 31.97 -25.53 24.65
C LEU A 600 32.24 -24.16 25.30
N PHE A 601 31.33 -23.69 26.15
CA PHE A 601 31.50 -22.44 26.89
C PHE A 601 32.72 -22.48 27.78
N LYS A 602 32.95 -23.62 28.50
CA LYS A 602 34.12 -23.80 29.32
C LYS A 602 35.40 -23.83 28.51
N GLU A 603 35.45 -24.58 27.41
CA GLU A 603 36.60 -24.58 26.49
C GLU A 603 36.99 -23.20 26.01
N LEU A 604 36.00 -22.36 25.65
CA LEU A 604 36.21 -20.99 25.19
C LEU A 604 36.71 -20.09 26.33
N THR A 605 36.14 -20.22 27.55
CA THR A 605 36.54 -19.39 28.70
C THR A 605 37.88 -19.81 29.31
N ASP A 606 38.36 -21.03 29.06
CA ASP A 606 39.73 -21.45 29.38
C ASP A 606 40.78 -20.77 28.47
N LYS A 607 40.35 -20.30 27.25
CA LYS A 607 41.23 -19.64 26.30
C LYS A 607 41.08 -18.11 26.28
N TYR A 608 39.87 -17.60 26.52
CA TYR A 608 39.50 -16.18 26.36
C TYR A 608 38.76 -15.69 27.61
N PRO A 609 38.84 -14.40 27.95
CA PRO A 609 38.04 -13.80 29.01
C PRO A 609 36.53 -14.00 28.77
N GLU A 610 35.77 -14.39 29.80
CA GLU A 610 34.32 -14.63 29.71
C GLU A 610 33.58 -13.50 29.02
N LYS A 611 33.90 -12.24 29.37
CA LYS A 611 33.30 -11.05 28.75
C LYS A 611 33.48 -11.01 27.22
N ASN A 612 34.64 -11.45 26.71
CA ASN A 612 34.93 -11.44 25.29
C ASN A 612 34.16 -12.57 24.57
N VAL A 613 34.02 -13.74 25.22
CA VAL A 613 33.21 -14.84 24.69
C VAL A 613 31.74 -14.45 24.59
N LEU A 614 31.18 -13.80 25.62
CA LEU A 614 29.79 -13.32 25.59
C LEU A 614 29.55 -12.23 24.53
N LYS A 615 30.56 -11.34 24.29
CA LYS A 615 30.48 -10.39 23.16
C LYS A 615 30.46 -11.08 21.81
N ALA A 616 31.33 -12.07 21.62
CA ALA A 616 31.39 -12.86 20.39
C ALA A 616 30.08 -13.63 20.15
N GLU A 617 29.53 -14.22 21.22
CA GLU A 617 28.21 -14.87 21.20
C GLU A 617 27.12 -13.91 20.74
N ASN A 618 27.05 -12.70 21.32
CA ASN A 618 26.06 -11.68 20.92
C ASN A 618 26.20 -11.27 19.45
N GLN A 619 27.41 -11.05 18.96
CA GLN A 619 27.66 -10.68 17.57
C GLN A 619 27.19 -11.77 16.58
N LEU A 620 27.50 -13.04 16.90
CA LEU A 620 27.09 -14.17 16.07
C LEU A 620 25.56 -14.40 16.15
N LEU A 621 24.94 -14.22 17.33
CA LEU A 621 23.50 -14.32 17.47
C LEU A 621 22.78 -13.24 16.66
N LEU A 622 23.23 -11.98 16.71
CA LEU A 622 22.69 -10.90 15.87
C LEU A 622 22.78 -11.26 14.39
N TYR A 623 23.96 -11.68 13.93
CA TYR A 623 24.19 -12.02 12.54
C TYR A 623 23.34 -13.21 12.06
N PHE A 624 23.41 -14.34 12.78
CA PHE A 624 22.71 -15.56 12.37
C PHE A 624 21.19 -15.48 12.55
N SER A 625 20.68 -14.70 13.53
CA SER A 625 19.23 -14.47 13.64
C SER A 625 18.67 -13.77 12.41
N VAL A 626 19.38 -12.78 11.86
CA VAL A 626 19.00 -12.10 10.61
C VAL A 626 19.05 -13.07 9.42
N GLN A 627 20.14 -13.83 9.27
CA GLN A 627 20.31 -14.76 8.15
C GLN A 627 19.28 -15.90 8.16
N CYS A 628 19.12 -16.57 9.31
CA CYS A 628 18.16 -17.68 9.42
C CYS A 628 16.71 -17.20 9.31
N PHE A 629 16.39 -15.99 9.79
CA PHE A 629 15.06 -15.43 9.62
C PHE A 629 14.78 -15.08 8.15
N ALA A 630 15.77 -14.60 7.40
CA ALA A 630 15.66 -14.40 5.97
C ALA A 630 15.40 -15.72 5.22
N ASP A 631 16.17 -16.78 5.53
CA ASP A 631 16.00 -18.12 4.96
C ASP A 631 14.59 -18.68 5.30
N TYR A 632 14.11 -18.42 6.52
CA TYR A 632 12.76 -18.78 6.97
C TYR A 632 11.67 -18.03 6.17
N LEU A 633 11.81 -16.72 5.95
CA LEU A 633 10.85 -15.93 5.18
C LEU A 633 10.76 -16.41 3.73
N GLU A 634 11.88 -16.73 3.10
CA GLU A 634 11.94 -17.30 1.74
C GLU A 634 11.19 -18.65 1.70
N THR A 635 11.44 -19.53 2.69
CA THR A 635 10.75 -20.82 2.81
C THR A 635 9.23 -20.62 2.97
N MET A 636 8.81 -19.65 3.78
CA MET A 636 7.39 -19.40 4.00
C MET A 636 6.70 -18.74 2.82
N GLU A 637 7.42 -17.95 2.02
CA GLU A 637 6.91 -17.44 0.74
C GLU A 637 6.67 -18.58 -0.26
N ASP A 638 7.61 -19.49 -0.37
CA ASP A 638 7.46 -20.70 -1.18
C ASP A 638 6.25 -21.53 -0.73
N VAL A 639 6.16 -21.84 0.58
CA VAL A 639 4.99 -22.54 1.13
C VAL A 639 3.69 -21.82 0.81
N ARG A 640 3.65 -20.50 0.94
CA ARG A 640 2.47 -19.70 0.63
C ARG A 640 2.05 -19.86 -0.83
N ASN A 641 3.00 -19.82 -1.75
CA ASN A 641 2.74 -19.92 -3.18
C ASN A 641 2.16 -21.31 -3.59
N GLY A 642 2.49 -22.37 -2.86
CA GLY A 642 2.02 -23.74 -3.13
C GLY A 642 0.85 -24.22 -2.27
N ILE A 643 0.51 -23.51 -1.17
CA ILE A 643 -0.40 -24.03 -0.13
C ILE A 643 -1.83 -24.29 -0.61
N HIS A 644 -2.27 -23.64 -1.69
CA HIS A 644 -3.61 -23.87 -2.25
C HIS A 644 -3.83 -25.32 -2.70
N LEU A 645 -2.77 -26.06 -3.04
CA LEU A 645 -2.85 -27.45 -3.50
C LEU A 645 -3.29 -28.42 -2.39
N VAL A 646 -3.14 -28.05 -1.11
CA VAL A 646 -3.55 -28.93 0.02
C VAL A 646 -5.07 -29.10 0.10
N ILE A 647 -5.84 -28.24 -0.59
CA ILE A 647 -7.31 -28.38 -0.72
C ILE A 647 -7.68 -29.70 -1.37
N VAL A 648 -6.88 -30.18 -2.32
CA VAL A 648 -7.10 -31.49 -3.01
C VAL A 648 -7.05 -32.63 -1.99
N GLY A 649 -6.21 -32.50 -0.95
CA GLY A 649 -6.14 -33.44 0.17
C GLY A 649 -7.17 -33.19 1.28
N GLY A 650 -8.14 -32.28 1.08
CA GLY A 650 -9.20 -31.97 2.04
C GLY A 650 -8.73 -31.17 3.27
N LYS A 651 -7.54 -30.59 3.24
CA LYS A 651 -7.01 -29.73 4.32
C LYS A 651 -7.38 -28.27 4.11
N ASN A 652 -7.50 -27.50 5.20
CA ASN A 652 -7.64 -26.06 5.15
C ASN A 652 -6.27 -25.41 4.90
N PRO A 653 -6.09 -24.62 3.81
CA PRO A 653 -4.79 -24.02 3.48
C PRO A 653 -4.22 -23.12 4.60
N LEU A 654 -5.05 -22.32 5.25
CA LEU A 654 -4.60 -21.43 6.33
C LEU A 654 -4.13 -22.21 7.56
N ASP A 655 -4.85 -23.26 7.95
CA ASP A 655 -4.48 -24.07 9.10
C ASP A 655 -3.17 -24.84 8.83
N GLU A 656 -3.00 -25.36 7.62
CA GLU A 656 -1.78 -26.07 7.21
C GLU A 656 -0.60 -25.10 7.09
N TYR A 657 -0.81 -23.90 6.53
CA TYR A 657 0.21 -22.86 6.50
C TYR A 657 0.69 -22.49 7.91
N ASN A 658 -0.25 -22.24 8.83
CA ASN A 658 0.09 -21.91 10.22
C ASN A 658 0.87 -23.06 10.90
N ARG A 659 0.49 -24.31 10.64
CA ARG A 659 1.21 -25.49 11.16
C ARG A 659 2.66 -25.54 10.66
N LEU A 660 2.85 -25.32 9.35
CA LEU A 660 4.18 -25.30 8.73
C LEU A 660 5.00 -24.11 9.23
N ALA A 661 4.39 -22.93 9.36
CA ALA A 661 5.06 -21.74 9.89
C ALA A 661 5.58 -21.98 11.33
N ILE A 662 4.80 -22.62 12.18
CA ILE A 662 5.25 -22.96 13.54
C ILE A 662 6.42 -23.95 13.51
N SER A 663 6.31 -25.02 12.70
CA SER A 663 7.36 -26.04 12.60
C SER A 663 8.68 -25.47 12.07
N ASN A 664 8.63 -24.73 10.97
CA ASN A 664 9.82 -24.15 10.35
C ASN A 664 10.44 -23.04 11.24
N PHE A 665 9.64 -22.31 12.01
CA PHE A 665 10.16 -21.32 12.94
C PHE A 665 10.92 -21.94 14.13
N GLU A 666 10.45 -23.08 14.68
CA GLU A 666 11.18 -23.82 15.70
C GLU A 666 12.50 -24.38 15.15
N GLU A 667 12.50 -24.88 13.91
CA GLU A 667 13.70 -25.32 13.21
C GLU A 667 14.68 -24.15 13.02
N MET A 668 14.23 -23.00 12.54
CA MET A 668 15.03 -21.78 12.39
C MET A 668 15.70 -21.35 13.70
N LYS A 669 14.99 -21.39 14.84
CA LYS A 669 15.58 -21.08 16.16
C LYS A 669 16.68 -22.06 16.55
N SER A 670 16.51 -23.33 16.21
CA SER A 670 17.53 -24.35 16.42
C SER A 670 18.78 -24.11 15.57
N ASP A 671 18.57 -23.76 14.29
CA ASP A 671 19.63 -23.46 13.34
C ASP A 671 20.46 -22.24 13.75
N VAL A 672 19.83 -21.18 14.26
CA VAL A 672 20.56 -20.02 14.81
C VAL A 672 21.56 -20.48 15.87
N LYS A 673 21.09 -21.25 16.86
CA LYS A 673 21.93 -21.77 17.96
C LYS A 673 23.05 -22.68 17.46
N GLN A 674 22.74 -23.53 16.50
CA GLN A 674 23.71 -24.46 15.92
C GLN A 674 24.80 -23.69 15.16
N ARG A 675 24.41 -22.76 14.27
CA ARG A 675 25.37 -21.94 13.49
C ARG A 675 26.26 -21.10 14.39
N VAL A 676 25.74 -20.55 15.50
CA VAL A 676 26.56 -19.84 16.47
C VAL A 676 27.58 -20.78 17.12
N ALA A 677 27.17 -21.96 17.62
CA ALA A 677 28.08 -22.92 18.25
C ALA A 677 29.17 -23.45 17.31
N GLU A 678 28.84 -23.66 16.02
CA GLU A 678 29.79 -24.13 15.01
C GLU A 678 30.78 -23.04 14.58
N ASN A 679 30.35 -21.76 14.55
CA ASN A 679 31.19 -20.69 14.04
C ASN A 679 32.03 -19.99 15.12
N ILE A 680 31.60 -19.97 16.38
CA ILE A 680 32.36 -19.29 17.44
C ILE A 680 33.76 -19.87 17.63
N THR A 681 33.95 -21.15 17.28
CA THR A 681 35.27 -21.83 17.37
C THR A 681 36.17 -21.58 16.17
N LYS A 682 35.63 -21.06 15.05
CA LYS A 682 36.38 -20.85 13.81
C LYS A 682 37.15 -19.54 13.79
N TYR A 683 36.77 -18.59 14.65
CA TYR A 683 37.31 -17.24 14.63
C TYR A 683 38.05 -16.90 15.92
N GLU A 684 39.05 -16.04 15.83
CA GLU A 684 39.76 -15.49 16.99
C GLU A 684 38.85 -14.50 17.75
N ILE A 685 38.79 -14.66 19.08
CA ILE A 685 38.03 -13.79 19.95
C ILE A 685 38.94 -12.75 20.57
N THR A 686 38.70 -11.48 20.25
CA THR A 686 39.46 -10.32 20.74
C THR A 686 38.72 -9.62 21.89
N ASP A 687 39.27 -8.53 22.42
CA ASP A 687 38.59 -7.70 23.44
C ASP A 687 37.30 -7.03 22.92
N ASN A 688 37.13 -6.98 21.59
CA ASN A 688 35.94 -6.46 20.92
C ASN A 688 35.04 -7.57 20.39
N GLY A 689 35.25 -8.82 20.77
CA GLY A 689 34.58 -10.00 20.22
C GLY A 689 35.26 -10.49 18.94
N ILE A 690 34.49 -10.93 17.95
CA ILE A 690 34.97 -11.37 16.65
C ILE A 690 35.07 -10.16 15.70
N ASP A 691 36.14 -10.10 14.89
CA ASP A 691 36.17 -9.19 13.76
C ASP A 691 35.26 -9.74 12.65
N MET A 692 33.99 -9.29 12.68
CA MET A 692 32.94 -9.76 11.78
C MET A 692 33.27 -9.50 10.31
N LEU A 693 33.98 -8.40 10.00
CA LEU A 693 34.37 -8.05 8.63
C LEU A 693 35.47 -9.00 8.11
N ALA A 694 36.53 -9.21 8.91
CA ALA A 694 37.59 -10.15 8.57
C ALA A 694 37.10 -11.60 8.51
N ALA A 695 36.11 -11.94 9.30
CA ALA A 695 35.46 -13.25 9.31
C ALA A 695 34.54 -13.50 8.10
N GLY A 696 34.32 -12.49 7.24
CA GLY A 696 33.35 -12.58 6.14
C GLY A 696 31.88 -12.58 6.59
N LEU A 697 31.62 -12.28 7.87
CA LEU A 697 30.30 -12.23 8.48
C LEU A 697 29.76 -10.77 8.48
N SER A 698 30.02 -10.04 7.41
CA SER A 698 29.47 -8.71 7.24
C SER A 698 28.00 -8.80 6.81
N GLY A 699 27.17 -7.89 7.32
CA GLY A 699 25.81 -7.72 6.82
C GLY A 699 25.80 -7.43 5.32
N ALA A 700 24.61 -7.37 4.71
CA ALA A 700 24.48 -7.10 3.27
C ALA A 700 25.27 -5.85 2.85
N SER A 701 26.19 -6.01 1.91
CA SER A 701 27.05 -4.91 1.41
C SER A 701 26.27 -3.83 0.67
N SER A 702 25.09 -4.18 0.15
CA SER A 702 24.13 -3.27 -0.46
C SER A 702 22.72 -3.85 -0.28
N THR A 703 21.82 -3.03 0.21
CA THR A 703 20.40 -3.37 0.32
C THR A 703 19.56 -2.42 -0.52
N TRP A 704 18.47 -2.92 -1.05
CA TRP A 704 17.46 -2.11 -1.72
C TRP A 704 16.06 -2.48 -1.20
N SER A 705 15.16 -1.54 -1.27
CA SER A 705 13.80 -1.71 -0.79
C SER A 705 12.82 -1.62 -1.95
N TYR A 706 11.85 -2.51 -1.97
CA TYR A 706 10.78 -2.51 -2.96
C TYR A 706 9.49 -3.07 -2.39
N MET A 707 8.41 -2.88 -3.13
CA MET A 707 7.11 -3.45 -2.81
C MET A 707 6.82 -4.57 -3.80
N VAL A 708 6.28 -5.69 -3.31
CA VAL A 708 5.91 -6.82 -4.16
C VAL A 708 4.45 -6.70 -4.55
N ASP A 709 4.16 -6.63 -5.86
CA ASP A 709 2.77 -6.62 -6.35
C ASP A 709 2.21 -8.05 -6.37
N GLU A 710 1.42 -8.40 -5.38
CA GLU A 710 0.75 -9.68 -5.24
C GLU A 710 -0.66 -9.71 -5.88
N ASN A 711 -1.12 -8.61 -6.47
CA ASN A 711 -2.45 -8.56 -7.11
C ASN A 711 -2.58 -9.51 -8.30
N THR A 712 -1.46 -9.89 -8.91
CA THR A 712 -1.39 -10.91 -9.97
C THR A 712 -1.24 -12.32 -9.42
N SER A 713 -0.95 -12.48 -8.11
CA SER A 713 -0.67 -13.78 -7.52
C SER A 713 -1.90 -14.66 -7.40
N GLN A 714 -1.66 -15.97 -7.27
CA GLN A 714 -2.70 -17.00 -7.13
C GLN A 714 -3.61 -16.81 -5.89
N PHE A 715 -3.27 -15.92 -4.95
CA PHE A 715 -4.09 -15.60 -3.77
C PHE A 715 -5.40 -14.89 -4.08
N SER A 716 -5.46 -14.10 -5.14
CA SER A 716 -6.74 -13.55 -5.63
C SER A 716 -7.71 -14.67 -6.10
N ARG A 717 -7.23 -15.90 -6.23
CA ARG A 717 -7.93 -17.08 -6.78
C ARG A 717 -8.45 -18.04 -5.70
N LEU A 718 -7.98 -17.94 -4.46
CA LEU A 718 -8.40 -18.86 -3.38
C LEU A 718 -9.94 -18.93 -3.19
N PRO A 719 -10.69 -17.83 -3.24
CA PRO A 719 -12.15 -17.87 -3.16
C PRO A 719 -12.81 -18.62 -4.31
N GLU A 720 -12.21 -18.59 -5.50
CA GLU A 720 -12.74 -19.24 -6.72
C GLU A 720 -12.42 -20.72 -6.76
N LEU A 721 -11.22 -21.11 -6.33
CA LEU A 721 -10.86 -22.53 -6.14
C LEU A 721 -11.76 -23.19 -5.09
N LEU A 722 -12.07 -22.52 -4.00
CA LEU A 722 -13.04 -22.97 -3.01
C LEU A 722 -14.44 -23.14 -3.61
N LYS A 723 -14.86 -22.27 -4.55
CA LYS A 723 -16.14 -22.41 -5.28
C LYS A 723 -16.14 -23.57 -6.27
N MET A 724 -15.06 -23.84 -6.97
CA MET A 724 -14.94 -24.98 -7.91
C MET A 724 -15.05 -26.32 -7.18
N PHE A 725 -14.42 -26.46 -6.01
CA PHE A 725 -14.52 -27.68 -5.18
C PHE A 725 -15.85 -27.78 -4.41
N SER A 726 -16.50 -26.65 -4.11
CA SER A 726 -17.82 -26.63 -3.43
C SER A 726 -19.00 -26.90 -4.36
N GLY A 727 -18.80 -26.96 -5.66
CA GLY A 727 -19.85 -27.27 -6.66
C GLY A 727 -20.57 -28.61 -6.47
N LYS A 728 -20.13 -29.47 -5.52
CA LYS A 728 -20.79 -30.69 -5.07
C LYS A 728 -21.52 -30.59 -3.73
N ILE A 729 -21.39 -29.47 -3.01
CA ILE A 729 -22.09 -29.24 -1.73
C ILE A 729 -23.10 -28.11 -1.94
N LYS A 730 -24.31 -28.50 -2.31
CA LYS A 730 -25.47 -27.61 -2.32
C LYS A 730 -25.75 -27.08 -0.92
N LYS A 731 -25.83 -25.73 -0.83
CA LYS A 731 -26.37 -24.93 0.28
C LYS A 731 -25.56 -24.97 1.57
N SER A 732 -24.60 -24.09 1.70
CA SER A 732 -24.35 -23.14 2.80
C SER A 732 -22.99 -22.47 2.62
N VAL A 733 -22.85 -21.62 1.63
CA VAL A 733 -21.78 -20.63 1.63
C VAL A 733 -22.37 -19.40 2.29
N PHE A 734 -22.23 -19.30 3.60
CA PHE A 734 -22.34 -18.02 4.30
C PHE A 734 -21.34 -17.07 3.62
N SER A 735 -21.86 -16.01 3.03
CA SER A 735 -21.00 -14.94 2.56
C SER A 735 -20.23 -14.38 3.75
N LEU A 736 -19.04 -13.85 3.54
CA LEU A 736 -18.26 -13.16 4.58
C LEU A 736 -19.12 -12.06 5.24
N SER A 737 -20.09 -11.48 4.50
CA SER A 737 -21.12 -10.56 4.96
C SER A 737 -21.99 -11.16 6.07
N ASP A 738 -22.40 -12.41 5.93
CA ASP A 738 -23.27 -13.10 6.90
C ASP A 738 -22.49 -13.53 8.15
N TYR A 739 -21.21 -13.90 7.99
CA TYR A 739 -20.33 -14.23 9.13
C TYR A 739 -19.96 -12.99 9.95
N LEU A 740 -19.72 -11.86 9.30
CA LEU A 740 -19.44 -10.59 9.97
C LEU A 740 -20.68 -9.99 10.61
N ASP A 741 -21.86 -10.16 9.99
CA ASP A 741 -23.14 -9.75 10.57
C ASP A 741 -23.51 -10.60 11.82
N ASP A 742 -23.21 -11.89 11.83
CA ASP A 742 -23.46 -12.78 13.00
C ASP A 742 -22.50 -12.46 14.17
N LYS A 743 -21.24 -12.13 13.90
CA LYS A 743 -20.29 -11.67 14.94
C LYS A 743 -20.57 -10.27 15.48
N LEU A 744 -21.07 -9.36 14.63
CA LEU A 744 -21.40 -8.00 15.03
C LEU A 744 -22.71 -7.91 15.81
N ASN A 745 -23.61 -8.88 15.64
CA ASN A 745 -24.87 -8.94 16.38
C ASN A 745 -24.75 -9.67 17.73
N LYS A 746 -23.65 -10.37 18.00
CA LYS A 746 -23.37 -11.10 19.26
C LYS A 746 -22.47 -10.35 20.27
N ARG A 747 -22.14 -9.07 20.00
CA ARG A 747 -21.42 -8.19 20.95
C ARG A 747 -22.18 -6.92 21.27
#